data_2a697f486eaf378103b4344c269952cf
#
_entry.id   2a697f486eaf378103b4344c269952cf
#
_cell.length_a   1.000
_cell.length_b   1.000
_cell.length_c   1.000
_cell.angle_alpha   90.00
_cell.angle_beta   90.00
_cell.angle_gamma   90.00
#
_symmetry.space_group_name_H-M   'P 1'
#
loop_
_entity.id
_entity.type
_entity.pdbx_description
1 polymer ?
#
loop_
_entity_poly.entity_id
_entity_poly.type
_entity_poly.pdbx_seq_one_letter_code
_entity_poly.pdbx_strand_id
1 'polypeptide(L)'
;MANIQEFLTDNMLSNLESAASLAIHSKNNEVVPLHLLWALIVDSSSILNQICNKFNISKEALELEIKSRISNLATSSNVNRENVRFSNEFINSLESAKGLMSANGDNYLSIDTWLISESEKNPIREILAKFIDIKEFQKELQNLRAGRKIESKTSDETLDSLNKFGIDLTAKASEGKLDPVIGREEEIERLMQILIRKTKNNPILLGEPGVGKTAIVEALAQRIIKKDVPKSLQNKKVIALDMSALIAGAKYRGEFEDRLKAVVNEVIKSENIILFIDEIHTIVGAGASEGSMDAANILKPALARGELHTIGATTLKEYRKYFEKDAALQRRFQPVNVGEPSVNEALAMLRGIKEKLEIHHNVTINDSALVAAAKLSKRYIADRFLPDKAIDLIDEAAAELKMQIESEPSSLRKARKDIETLEVENEALKMENDEKNQKRLDEIAKELANLKEKQSALNSQFENEKAVFDSISAKKKEIDSLKNEAVFAKNKGEFQKAAELEYGKIPECEKEVANLEEKWKKMSENGVLLKNQVDEDLVAGILSKWTGISVQKMLTSEKQKFLEVEKHLKESVIGQDKALSALARAIKRNKAGLNADNKPIGSFLFLGPTGVGKTQSAKALAKFLFDDEKAMIRFDMSEFMEKHSVSRLLGAPPGYVGHEEGGELTEAVRRKPYSVLLFDEVEKAHKDVFNILLGILDDGRATDSKGVTVDFKNTIIILTSNIASSAIMNLSGKEQENAVKNELKNFFKPEFLNRLDDIITFNPLGKDEAYEIVKLLFKDLQKSLENKGIKASLSENAALLIAKDGFDPDFGARPLRRAIYDLIEDKLSDMILADKLNENDEIVIDAKNDEIVIEKA
;
A
#
# COMPACT_ATOMS: atom_id res chain seq x y z
N MET A 1 -56.90 -2.43 3.34
CA MET A 1 -55.47 -2.45 3.17
C MET A 1 -54.71 -1.36 3.95
N ALA A 2 -55.16 -0.10 3.95
CA ALA A 2 -54.45 0.96 4.69
C ALA A 2 -54.19 0.62 6.17
N ASN A 3 -55.11 -0.02 6.84
CA ASN A 3 -54.97 -0.42 8.25
C ASN A 3 -54.01 -1.61 8.50
N ILE A 4 -53.68 -2.40 7.51
CA ILE A 4 -52.78 -3.56 7.69
C ILE A 4 -51.33 -3.12 7.49
N GLN A 5 -51.05 -2.20 6.57
CA GLN A 5 -49.68 -1.71 6.29
C GLN A 5 -49.04 -1.01 7.47
N GLU A 6 -49.82 -0.45 8.38
CA GLU A 6 -49.32 0.21 9.59
C GLU A 6 -48.68 -0.74 10.59
N PHE A 7 -49.07 -2.05 10.54
CA PHE A 7 -48.55 -3.06 11.48
C PHE A 7 -47.54 -4.01 10.87
N LEU A 8 -47.10 -3.77 9.65
CA LEU A 8 -46.14 -4.63 8.99
C LEU A 8 -44.71 -4.09 9.17
N THR A 9 -43.72 -4.98 9.26
CA THR A 9 -42.33 -4.60 9.17
C THR A 9 -41.99 -4.18 7.74
N ASP A 10 -40.92 -3.37 7.57
CA ASP A 10 -40.48 -2.90 6.25
C ASP A 10 -40.07 -4.08 5.34
N ASN A 11 -39.46 -5.10 5.92
CA ASN A 11 -39.10 -6.32 5.20
C ASN A 11 -40.34 -7.10 4.74
N MET A 12 -41.37 -7.19 5.59
CA MET A 12 -42.64 -7.82 5.22
C MET A 12 -43.34 -7.06 4.08
N LEU A 13 -43.31 -5.70 4.13
CA LEU A 13 -43.86 -4.85 3.07
C LEU A 13 -43.11 -5.03 1.74
N SER A 14 -41.79 -5.07 1.73
CA SER A 14 -40.99 -5.29 0.54
C SER A 14 -41.28 -6.67 -0.10
N ASN A 15 -41.41 -7.70 0.73
CA ASN A 15 -41.74 -9.05 0.23
C ASN A 15 -43.19 -9.16 -0.27
N LEU A 16 -44.11 -8.38 0.28
CA LEU A 16 -45.48 -8.25 -0.25
C LEU A 16 -45.52 -7.61 -1.64
N GLU A 17 -44.72 -6.54 -1.84
CA GLU A 17 -44.60 -5.94 -3.18
C GLU A 17 -43.98 -6.89 -4.19
N SER A 18 -42.98 -7.65 -3.78
CA SER A 18 -42.38 -8.72 -4.59
C SER A 18 -43.39 -9.82 -4.92
N ALA A 19 -44.20 -10.26 -3.95
CA ALA A 19 -45.25 -11.24 -4.16
C ALA A 19 -46.30 -10.75 -5.17
N ALA A 20 -46.69 -9.46 -5.06
CA ALA A 20 -47.62 -8.85 -6.03
C ALA A 20 -47.01 -8.80 -7.44
N SER A 21 -45.74 -8.48 -7.55
CA SER A 21 -45.01 -8.48 -8.82
C SER A 21 -44.90 -9.88 -9.44
N LEU A 22 -44.67 -10.92 -8.61
CA LEU A 22 -44.66 -12.32 -9.04
C LEU A 22 -46.04 -12.81 -9.50
N ALA A 23 -47.13 -12.38 -8.83
CA ALA A 23 -48.49 -12.70 -9.25
C ALA A 23 -48.81 -12.07 -10.62
N ILE A 24 -48.40 -10.83 -10.88
CA ILE A 24 -48.54 -10.17 -12.19
C ILE A 24 -47.75 -10.93 -13.26
N HIS A 25 -46.52 -11.32 -12.96
CA HIS A 25 -45.67 -12.07 -13.89
C HIS A 25 -46.30 -13.44 -14.25
N SER A 26 -46.93 -14.09 -13.27
CA SER A 26 -47.64 -15.37 -13.46
C SER A 26 -49.03 -15.21 -14.04
N LYS A 27 -49.48 -13.98 -14.35
CA LYS A 27 -50.81 -13.64 -14.88
C LYS A 27 -51.95 -14.03 -13.94
N ASN A 28 -51.73 -14.05 -12.63
CA ASN A 28 -52.75 -14.33 -11.64
C ASN A 28 -53.43 -13.02 -11.17
N ASN A 29 -54.76 -12.91 -11.15
CA ASN A 29 -55.53 -11.75 -10.72
C ASN A 29 -55.47 -11.52 -9.22
N GLU A 30 -55.14 -12.55 -8.46
CA GLU A 30 -55.11 -12.51 -7.00
C GLU A 30 -53.75 -12.94 -6.47
N VAL A 31 -53.28 -12.21 -5.46
CA VAL A 31 -52.11 -12.59 -4.68
C VAL A 31 -52.54 -13.55 -3.59
N VAL A 32 -52.08 -14.79 -3.64
CA VAL A 32 -52.32 -15.81 -2.62
C VAL A 32 -51.09 -16.04 -1.75
N PRO A 33 -51.16 -16.72 -0.58
CA PRO A 33 -50.04 -16.98 0.31
C PRO A 33 -48.82 -17.62 -0.39
N LEU A 34 -49.03 -18.41 -1.44
CA LEU A 34 -47.97 -19.03 -2.22
C LEU A 34 -47.08 -18.02 -2.96
N HIS A 35 -47.63 -16.86 -3.35
CA HIS A 35 -46.79 -15.82 -3.98
C HIS A 35 -45.85 -15.19 -2.99
N LEU A 36 -46.25 -15.02 -1.72
CA LEU A 36 -45.36 -14.55 -0.69
C LEU A 36 -44.28 -15.59 -0.34
N LEU A 37 -44.68 -16.89 -0.25
CA LEU A 37 -43.71 -17.96 -0.04
C LEU A 37 -42.67 -18.01 -1.17
N TRP A 38 -43.13 -17.80 -2.42
CA TRP A 38 -42.23 -17.72 -3.57
C TRP A 38 -41.31 -16.49 -3.50
N ALA A 39 -41.82 -15.31 -3.14
CA ALA A 39 -41.01 -14.10 -2.96
C ALA A 39 -39.90 -14.36 -1.94
N LEU A 40 -40.18 -15.03 -0.82
CA LEU A 40 -39.23 -15.40 0.20
C LEU A 40 -38.14 -16.38 -0.26
N ILE A 41 -38.44 -17.27 -1.22
CA ILE A 41 -37.42 -18.16 -1.83
C ILE A 41 -36.52 -17.41 -2.79
N VAL A 42 -37.09 -16.48 -3.57
CA VAL A 42 -36.32 -15.65 -4.52
C VAL A 42 -35.39 -14.67 -3.80
N ASP A 43 -35.82 -14.13 -2.67
CA ASP A 43 -34.99 -13.29 -1.82
C ASP A 43 -33.91 -14.12 -1.12
N SER A 44 -32.68 -14.05 -1.62
CA SER A 44 -31.53 -14.79 -1.09
C SER A 44 -31.19 -14.45 0.39
N SER A 45 -31.65 -13.30 0.88
CA SER A 45 -31.44 -12.83 2.26
C SER A 45 -32.57 -13.24 3.21
N SER A 46 -33.63 -13.87 2.72
CA SER A 46 -34.78 -14.22 3.52
C SER A 46 -34.49 -15.27 4.59
N ILE A 47 -35.27 -15.23 5.68
CA ILE A 47 -35.22 -16.24 6.78
C ILE A 47 -35.53 -17.66 6.27
N LEU A 48 -36.41 -17.80 5.27
CA LEU A 48 -36.71 -19.07 4.65
C LEU A 48 -35.48 -19.67 3.95
N ASN A 49 -34.73 -18.88 3.22
CA ASN A 49 -33.49 -19.31 2.58
C ASN A 49 -32.40 -19.72 3.57
N GLN A 50 -32.31 -19.08 4.73
CA GLN A 50 -31.39 -19.47 5.82
C GLN A 50 -31.76 -20.87 6.35
N ILE A 51 -33.04 -21.13 6.54
CA ILE A 51 -33.52 -22.45 6.98
C ILE A 51 -33.24 -23.50 5.90
N CYS A 52 -33.50 -23.22 4.62
CA CYS A 52 -33.18 -24.10 3.52
C CYS A 52 -31.69 -24.48 3.50
N ASN A 53 -30.79 -23.51 3.69
CA ASN A 53 -29.34 -23.75 3.75
C ASN A 53 -28.98 -24.64 4.96
N LYS A 54 -29.54 -24.38 6.13
CA LYS A 54 -29.23 -25.13 7.36
C LYS A 54 -29.63 -26.60 7.26
N PHE A 55 -30.77 -26.88 6.65
CA PHE A 55 -31.31 -28.25 6.50
C PHE A 55 -30.93 -28.89 5.16
N ASN A 56 -30.06 -28.28 4.35
CA ASN A 56 -29.63 -28.72 3.02
C ASN A 56 -30.82 -28.99 2.08
N ILE A 57 -31.84 -28.13 2.14
CA ILE A 57 -33.01 -28.20 1.26
C ILE A 57 -32.66 -27.56 -0.08
N SER A 58 -32.88 -28.26 -1.22
CA SER A 58 -32.67 -27.65 -2.54
C SER A 58 -33.71 -26.55 -2.76
N LYS A 59 -33.21 -25.32 -2.92
CA LYS A 59 -34.01 -24.12 -3.20
C LYS A 59 -34.75 -24.26 -4.52
N GLU A 60 -34.09 -24.82 -5.54
CA GLU A 60 -34.61 -25.03 -6.86
C GLU A 60 -35.80 -26.03 -6.83
N ALA A 61 -35.68 -27.08 -6.01
CA ALA A 61 -36.75 -28.07 -5.86
C ALA A 61 -37.98 -27.47 -5.15
N LEU A 62 -37.73 -26.67 -4.09
CA LEU A 62 -38.79 -25.99 -3.36
C LEU A 62 -39.48 -24.92 -4.23
N GLU A 63 -38.70 -24.13 -4.97
CA GLU A 63 -39.23 -23.15 -5.91
C GLU A 63 -40.06 -23.79 -7.03
N LEU A 64 -39.59 -24.93 -7.57
CA LEU A 64 -40.33 -25.68 -8.61
C LEU A 64 -41.69 -26.16 -8.09
N GLU A 65 -41.75 -26.70 -6.87
CA GLU A 65 -43.01 -27.15 -6.25
C GLU A 65 -43.97 -25.99 -6.06
N ILE A 66 -43.48 -24.79 -5.58
CA ILE A 66 -44.29 -23.61 -5.42
C ILE A 66 -44.81 -23.11 -6.78
N LYS A 67 -43.98 -23.04 -7.79
CA LYS A 67 -44.38 -22.65 -9.16
C LYS A 67 -45.40 -23.61 -9.78
N SER A 68 -45.23 -24.89 -9.55
CA SER A 68 -46.20 -25.89 -10.01
C SER A 68 -47.58 -25.68 -9.40
N ARG A 69 -47.66 -25.30 -8.13
CA ARG A 69 -48.97 -25.00 -7.48
C ARG A 69 -49.53 -23.66 -7.96
N ILE A 70 -48.69 -22.63 -8.20
CA ILE A 70 -49.11 -21.32 -8.72
C ILE A 70 -49.61 -21.44 -10.15
N SER A 71 -49.04 -22.30 -10.99
CA SER A 71 -49.51 -22.53 -12.37
C SER A 71 -50.92 -23.14 -12.47
N ASN A 72 -51.43 -23.76 -11.41
CA ASN A 72 -52.80 -24.29 -11.33
C ASN A 72 -53.84 -23.21 -10.91
N LEU A 73 -53.41 -22.00 -10.57
CA LEU A 73 -54.30 -20.90 -10.21
C LEU A 73 -54.92 -20.28 -11.46
N ALA A 74 -56.08 -19.61 -11.28
CA ALA A 74 -56.76 -18.90 -12.37
C ALA A 74 -55.88 -17.79 -12.94
N THR A 75 -55.72 -17.79 -14.25
CA THR A 75 -54.93 -16.81 -14.99
C THR A 75 -55.81 -15.87 -15.83
N SER A 76 -55.40 -14.66 -16.03
CA SER A 76 -56.07 -13.68 -16.88
C SER A 76 -55.05 -12.94 -17.79
N SER A 77 -55.51 -12.56 -19.00
CA SER A 77 -54.67 -11.88 -19.97
C SER A 77 -54.43 -10.40 -19.68
N ASN A 78 -55.12 -9.81 -18.73
CA ASN A 78 -55.04 -8.36 -18.46
C ASN A 78 -54.75 -8.08 -16.97
N VAL A 79 -53.65 -8.69 -16.44
CA VAL A 79 -53.22 -8.44 -15.06
C VAL A 79 -52.14 -7.37 -15.03
N ASN A 80 -52.42 -6.27 -14.31
CA ASN A 80 -51.49 -5.18 -14.08
C ASN A 80 -51.51 -4.75 -12.61
N ARG A 81 -50.67 -3.77 -12.22
CA ARG A 81 -50.56 -3.25 -10.86
C ARG A 81 -51.88 -2.68 -10.30
N GLU A 82 -52.76 -2.20 -11.18
CA GLU A 82 -54.03 -1.56 -10.78
C GLU A 82 -55.15 -2.61 -10.52
N ASN A 83 -55.04 -3.77 -11.20
CA ASN A 83 -56.12 -4.82 -11.15
C ASN A 83 -55.82 -5.99 -10.24
N VAL A 84 -54.50 -6.19 -9.86
CA VAL A 84 -54.13 -7.28 -8.95
C VAL A 84 -54.63 -6.99 -7.52
N ARG A 85 -55.30 -7.97 -6.92
CA ARG A 85 -55.84 -7.86 -5.55
C ARG A 85 -55.31 -8.99 -4.68
N PHE A 86 -55.26 -8.75 -3.36
CA PHE A 86 -54.96 -9.81 -2.40
C PHE A 86 -56.22 -10.68 -2.21
N SER A 87 -56.07 -11.99 -2.30
CA SER A 87 -57.19 -12.93 -2.08
C SER A 87 -57.69 -12.87 -0.63
N ASN A 88 -58.94 -13.29 -0.42
CA ASN A 88 -59.49 -13.38 0.94
C ASN A 88 -58.64 -14.38 1.79
N GLU A 89 -58.14 -15.46 1.17
CA GLU A 89 -57.24 -16.40 1.83
C GLU A 89 -55.94 -15.70 2.33
N PHE A 90 -55.39 -14.83 1.53
CA PHE A 90 -54.18 -14.07 1.90
C PHE A 90 -54.46 -13.08 3.04
N ILE A 91 -55.58 -12.36 2.99
CA ILE A 91 -56.00 -11.43 4.05
C ILE A 91 -56.20 -12.19 5.36
N ASN A 92 -56.87 -13.33 5.32
CA ASN A 92 -57.08 -14.18 6.51
C ASN A 92 -55.77 -14.77 7.04
N SER A 93 -54.79 -14.99 6.17
CA SER A 93 -53.45 -15.44 6.59
C SER A 93 -52.75 -14.35 7.42
N LEU A 94 -52.81 -13.11 6.97
CA LEU A 94 -52.26 -11.95 7.71
C LEU A 94 -52.98 -11.70 9.03
N GLU A 95 -54.32 -11.85 9.07
CA GLU A 95 -55.09 -11.71 10.31
C GLU A 95 -54.79 -12.82 11.33
N SER A 96 -54.61 -14.05 10.89
CA SER A 96 -54.14 -15.14 11.75
C SER A 96 -52.76 -14.91 12.31
N ALA A 97 -51.84 -14.46 11.47
CA ALA A 97 -50.47 -14.10 11.90
C ALA A 97 -50.51 -12.90 12.87
N LYS A 98 -51.41 -11.94 12.71
CA LYS A 98 -51.63 -10.86 13.65
C LYS A 98 -52.05 -11.34 15.03
N GLY A 99 -52.89 -12.40 15.09
CA GLY A 99 -53.22 -13.06 16.35
C GLY A 99 -51.98 -13.59 17.08
N LEU A 100 -51.07 -14.24 16.37
CA LEU A 100 -49.77 -14.72 16.93
C LEU A 100 -48.86 -13.56 17.31
N MET A 101 -48.80 -12.50 16.51
CA MET A 101 -48.05 -11.27 16.81
C MET A 101 -48.47 -10.72 18.17
N SER A 102 -49.77 -10.58 18.41
CA SER A 102 -50.30 -10.08 19.68
C SER A 102 -50.01 -11.02 20.85
N ALA A 103 -50.09 -12.33 20.64
CA ALA A 103 -49.76 -13.35 21.65
C ALA A 103 -48.26 -13.32 22.04
N ASN A 104 -47.36 -13.00 21.11
CA ASN A 104 -45.94 -12.85 21.33
C ASN A 104 -45.59 -11.50 21.97
N GLY A 105 -46.51 -10.55 22.05
CA GLY A 105 -46.32 -9.18 22.56
C GLY A 105 -45.51 -8.31 21.60
N ASP A 106 -45.64 -8.54 20.28
CA ASP A 106 -44.99 -7.75 19.23
C ASP A 106 -45.87 -6.60 18.80
N ASN A 107 -45.26 -5.48 18.40
CA ASN A 107 -45.96 -4.31 17.88
C ASN A 107 -46.16 -4.38 16.36
N TYR A 108 -45.32 -5.16 15.64
CA TYR A 108 -45.33 -5.30 14.18
C TYR A 108 -45.32 -6.76 13.78
N LEU A 109 -45.98 -7.07 12.64
CA LEU A 109 -46.05 -8.38 12.03
C LEU A 109 -44.82 -8.61 11.14
N SER A 110 -44.05 -9.61 11.48
CA SER A 110 -42.81 -10.03 10.83
C SER A 110 -42.99 -11.28 9.99
N ILE A 111 -42.04 -11.54 9.10
CA ILE A 111 -42.04 -12.73 8.18
C ILE A 111 -42.00 -14.03 8.97
N ASP A 112 -41.22 -14.13 10.04
CA ASP A 112 -41.11 -15.31 10.88
C ASP A 112 -42.42 -15.66 11.55
N THR A 113 -43.16 -14.67 12.06
CA THR A 113 -44.47 -14.83 12.65
C THR A 113 -45.51 -15.31 11.61
N TRP A 114 -45.47 -14.76 10.40
CA TRP A 114 -46.32 -15.21 9.30
C TRP A 114 -45.97 -16.62 8.88
N LEU A 115 -44.70 -16.98 8.72
CA LEU A 115 -44.27 -18.33 8.38
C LEU A 115 -44.71 -19.37 9.43
N ILE A 116 -44.59 -19.05 10.72
CA ILE A 116 -45.09 -19.95 11.79
C ILE A 116 -46.60 -20.18 11.62
N SER A 117 -47.38 -19.10 11.45
CA SER A 117 -48.86 -19.20 11.27
C SER A 117 -49.26 -20.03 10.05
N GLU A 118 -48.58 -19.85 8.94
CA GLU A 118 -48.95 -20.49 7.66
C GLU A 118 -48.34 -21.88 7.49
N SER A 119 -47.28 -22.21 8.21
CA SER A 119 -46.68 -23.55 8.20
C SER A 119 -47.62 -24.65 8.70
N GLU A 120 -48.71 -24.29 9.40
CA GLU A 120 -49.77 -25.22 9.87
C GLU A 120 -50.93 -25.35 8.90
N LYS A 121 -51.01 -24.49 7.87
CA LYS A 121 -52.14 -24.41 6.94
C LYS A 121 -51.78 -24.87 5.55
N ASN A 122 -52.73 -25.54 4.89
CA ASN A 122 -52.58 -25.89 3.47
C ASN A 122 -52.82 -24.66 2.58
N PRO A 123 -52.12 -24.49 1.45
CA PRO A 123 -51.23 -25.48 0.83
C PRO A 123 -49.76 -25.39 1.31
N ILE A 124 -49.36 -24.41 2.11
CA ILE A 124 -47.99 -24.18 2.54
C ILE A 124 -47.43 -25.32 3.37
N ARG A 125 -48.28 -25.87 4.29
CA ARG A 125 -47.90 -27.03 5.08
C ARG A 125 -47.57 -28.26 4.22
N GLU A 126 -48.36 -28.54 3.20
CA GLU A 126 -48.08 -29.67 2.31
C GLU A 126 -46.79 -29.52 1.51
N ILE A 127 -46.44 -28.31 1.12
CA ILE A 127 -45.23 -28.03 0.38
C ILE A 127 -44.02 -28.20 1.31
N LEU A 128 -44.01 -27.50 2.48
CA LEU A 128 -42.92 -27.57 3.42
C LEU A 128 -42.70 -28.97 3.98
N ALA A 129 -43.80 -29.73 4.27
CA ALA A 129 -43.71 -31.10 4.79
C ALA A 129 -43.03 -32.10 3.84
N LYS A 130 -42.90 -31.79 2.55
CA LYS A 130 -42.11 -32.61 1.62
C LYS A 130 -40.61 -32.50 1.81
N PHE A 131 -40.16 -31.43 2.42
CA PHE A 131 -38.71 -31.08 2.52
C PHE A 131 -38.21 -31.07 3.96
N ILE A 132 -39.07 -30.76 4.95
CA ILE A 132 -38.72 -30.64 6.36
C ILE A 132 -39.89 -31.00 7.26
N ASP A 133 -39.58 -31.54 8.48
CA ASP A 133 -40.60 -31.69 9.51
C ASP A 133 -41.09 -30.32 10.00
N ILE A 134 -42.37 -30.09 10.01
CA ILE A 134 -43.00 -28.81 10.35
C ILE A 134 -42.64 -28.37 11.77
N LYS A 135 -42.51 -29.31 12.72
CA LYS A 135 -42.14 -28.99 14.10
C LYS A 135 -40.66 -28.52 14.17
N GLU A 136 -39.81 -29.16 13.43
CA GLU A 136 -38.39 -28.74 13.33
C GLU A 136 -38.26 -27.38 12.64
N PHE A 137 -39.05 -27.13 11.59
CA PHE A 137 -39.12 -25.84 10.92
C PHE A 137 -39.57 -24.72 11.87
N GLN A 138 -40.64 -24.93 12.61
CA GLN A 138 -41.12 -23.93 13.60
C GLN A 138 -40.15 -23.73 14.74
N LYS A 139 -39.55 -24.80 15.25
CA LYS A 139 -38.53 -24.72 16.29
C LYS A 139 -37.32 -23.88 15.83
N GLU A 140 -36.94 -24.04 14.58
CA GLU A 140 -35.83 -23.25 14.04
C GLU A 140 -36.19 -21.77 13.84
N LEU A 141 -37.39 -21.46 13.37
CA LEU A 141 -37.89 -20.08 13.33
C LEU A 141 -37.92 -19.44 14.73
N GLN A 142 -38.32 -20.20 15.76
CA GLN A 142 -38.25 -19.73 17.14
C GLN A 142 -36.83 -19.53 17.65
N ASN A 143 -35.89 -20.41 17.25
CA ASN A 143 -34.48 -20.29 17.57
C ASN A 143 -33.86 -19.03 16.96
N LEU A 144 -34.12 -18.78 15.66
CA LEU A 144 -33.66 -17.59 14.95
C LEU A 144 -34.25 -16.32 15.56
N ARG A 145 -35.47 -16.35 16.01
CA ARG A 145 -36.11 -15.27 16.75
C ARG A 145 -35.45 -15.05 18.12
N ALA A 146 -34.96 -16.08 18.77
CA ALA A 146 -34.25 -16.04 20.05
C ALA A 146 -34.98 -15.24 21.16
N GLY A 147 -36.33 -15.27 21.17
CA GLY A 147 -37.18 -14.57 22.17
C GLY A 147 -37.19 -13.06 22.04
N ARG A 148 -36.80 -12.49 20.92
CA ARG A 148 -36.86 -11.04 20.64
C ARG A 148 -38.28 -10.60 20.35
N LYS A 149 -38.66 -9.41 20.82
CA LYS A 149 -39.91 -8.75 20.47
C LYS A 149 -39.71 -7.85 19.26
N ILE A 150 -40.68 -7.80 18.39
CA ILE A 150 -40.67 -6.93 17.20
C ILE A 150 -41.32 -5.60 17.59
N GLU A 151 -40.51 -4.65 18.03
CA GLU A 151 -40.94 -3.37 18.56
C GLU A 151 -40.93 -2.21 17.55
N SER A 152 -40.14 -2.35 16.46
CA SER A 152 -40.04 -1.36 15.38
C SER A 152 -40.26 -2.01 14.01
N LYS A 153 -40.54 -1.21 12.98
CA LYS A 153 -40.71 -1.66 11.59
C LYS A 153 -39.46 -2.33 11.00
N THR A 154 -38.28 -1.96 11.48
CA THR A 154 -36.97 -2.47 11.03
C THR A 154 -36.48 -3.66 11.85
N SER A 155 -37.23 -4.13 12.86
CA SER A 155 -36.79 -5.20 13.77
C SER A 155 -36.54 -6.55 13.07
N ASP A 156 -37.21 -6.79 11.95
CA ASP A 156 -37.01 -8.00 11.11
C ASP A 156 -35.64 -8.04 10.46
N GLU A 157 -35.05 -6.88 10.14
CA GLU A 157 -33.73 -6.79 9.55
C GLU A 157 -32.63 -7.18 10.53
N THR A 158 -32.94 -7.18 11.82
CA THR A 158 -31.99 -7.50 12.90
C THR A 158 -32.00 -8.99 13.29
N LEU A 159 -32.84 -9.81 12.68
CA LEU A 159 -32.78 -11.27 12.83
C LEU A 159 -31.53 -11.77 12.10
N ASP A 160 -30.71 -12.59 12.81
CA ASP A 160 -29.45 -13.12 12.28
C ASP A 160 -28.39 -12.06 11.98
N SER A 161 -28.28 -11.09 12.86
CA SER A 161 -27.37 -9.94 12.69
C SER A 161 -25.89 -10.34 12.65
N LEU A 162 -25.51 -11.42 13.35
CA LEU A 162 -24.13 -11.90 13.35
C LEU A 162 -23.71 -12.45 11.98
N ASN A 163 -24.59 -13.12 11.26
CA ASN A 163 -24.24 -13.61 9.92
C ASN A 163 -24.27 -12.50 8.86
N LYS A 164 -25.10 -11.45 9.10
CA LYS A 164 -25.18 -10.29 8.19
C LYS A 164 -24.00 -9.32 8.36
N PHE A 165 -23.60 -9.07 9.60
CA PHE A 165 -22.63 -8.02 9.95
C PHE A 165 -21.34 -8.57 10.57
N GLY A 166 -21.17 -9.88 10.61
CA GLY A 166 -20.01 -10.56 11.17
C GLY A 166 -19.41 -11.56 10.22
N ILE A 167 -18.09 -11.69 10.29
CA ILE A 167 -17.32 -12.69 9.56
C ILE A 167 -16.83 -13.74 10.56
N ASP A 168 -17.30 -14.98 10.47
CA ASP A 168 -16.85 -16.09 11.33
C ASP A 168 -15.44 -16.54 10.92
N LEU A 169 -14.41 -16.07 11.69
CA LEU A 169 -13.03 -16.43 11.47
C LEU A 169 -12.75 -17.91 11.80
N THR A 170 -13.48 -18.48 12.75
CA THR A 170 -13.36 -19.91 13.08
C THR A 170 -13.92 -20.81 11.97
N ALA A 171 -14.99 -20.39 11.30
CA ALA A 171 -15.48 -21.08 10.12
C ALA A 171 -14.47 -21.02 8.97
N LYS A 172 -13.93 -19.82 8.68
CA LYS A 172 -12.87 -19.66 7.66
C LYS A 172 -11.63 -20.50 7.98
N ALA A 173 -11.24 -20.56 9.27
CA ALA A 173 -10.13 -21.40 9.72
C ALA A 173 -10.41 -22.89 9.47
N SER A 174 -11.66 -23.35 9.73
CA SER A 174 -12.05 -24.75 9.50
C SER A 174 -12.03 -25.13 8.02
N GLU A 175 -12.29 -24.16 7.14
CA GLU A 175 -12.27 -24.30 5.68
C GLU A 175 -10.87 -24.15 5.07
N GLY A 176 -9.83 -23.85 5.89
CA GLY A 176 -8.47 -23.61 5.42
C GLY A 176 -8.26 -22.31 4.64
N LYS A 177 -9.22 -21.38 4.72
CA LYS A 177 -9.20 -20.12 3.96
C LYS A 177 -8.34 -19.00 4.60
N LEU A 178 -7.90 -19.18 5.84
CA LEU A 178 -7.03 -18.21 6.51
C LEU A 178 -5.56 -18.44 6.16
N ASP A 179 -4.79 -17.36 6.15
CA ASP A 179 -3.35 -17.43 5.95
C ASP A 179 -2.65 -18.04 7.16
N PRO A 180 -1.57 -18.81 6.97
CA PRO A 180 -0.78 -19.30 8.09
C PRO A 180 -0.10 -18.13 8.79
N VAL A 181 -0.30 -18.02 10.10
CA VAL A 181 0.33 -16.98 10.92
C VAL A 181 1.59 -17.55 11.55
N ILE A 182 2.72 -16.93 11.27
CA ILE A 182 4.04 -17.35 11.75
C ILE A 182 4.59 -16.29 12.70
N GLY A 183 5.12 -16.73 13.83
CA GLY A 183 5.56 -15.86 14.92
C GLY A 183 4.38 -15.35 15.76
N ARG A 184 4.60 -14.32 16.55
CA ARG A 184 3.59 -13.72 17.43
C ARG A 184 3.09 -14.63 18.55
N GLU A 185 3.92 -15.61 18.95
CA GLU A 185 3.55 -16.58 19.98
C GLU A 185 3.24 -15.90 21.32
N GLU A 186 4.08 -14.94 21.71
CA GLU A 186 3.94 -14.21 22.98
C GLU A 186 2.64 -13.37 23.01
N GLU A 187 2.32 -12.70 21.91
CA GLU A 187 1.10 -11.90 21.80
C GLU A 187 -0.15 -12.80 21.83
N ILE A 188 -0.13 -13.94 21.12
CA ILE A 188 -1.24 -14.90 21.09
C ILE A 188 -1.44 -15.54 22.47
N GLU A 189 -0.38 -15.95 23.15
CA GLU A 189 -0.46 -16.49 24.53
C GLU A 189 -1.01 -15.44 25.48
N ARG A 190 -0.53 -14.20 25.38
CA ARG A 190 -1.02 -13.10 26.20
C ARG A 190 -2.49 -12.80 25.96
N LEU A 191 -2.93 -12.86 24.71
CA LEU A 191 -4.32 -12.69 24.32
C LEU A 191 -5.19 -13.78 24.94
N MET A 192 -4.79 -15.06 24.87
CA MET A 192 -5.48 -16.18 25.50
C MET A 192 -5.54 -16.04 27.03
N GLN A 193 -4.42 -15.66 27.66
CA GLN A 193 -4.38 -15.41 29.11
C GLN A 193 -5.38 -14.36 29.54
N ILE A 194 -5.54 -13.26 28.79
CA ILE A 194 -6.47 -12.19 29.12
C ILE A 194 -7.91 -12.70 28.96
N LEU A 195 -8.25 -13.41 27.89
CA LEU A 195 -9.60 -13.92 27.63
C LEU A 195 -10.14 -14.86 28.73
N ILE A 196 -9.27 -15.59 29.43
CA ILE A 196 -9.68 -16.51 30.52
C ILE A 196 -9.71 -15.84 31.90
N ARG A 197 -9.36 -14.55 32.02
CA ARG A 197 -9.41 -13.82 33.30
C ARG A 197 -10.85 -13.62 33.76
N LYS A 198 -11.04 -13.56 35.08
CA LYS A 198 -12.34 -13.23 35.67
C LYS A 198 -12.75 -11.77 35.48
N THR A 199 -11.79 -10.86 35.45
CA THR A 199 -11.98 -9.42 35.26
C THR A 199 -10.95 -8.88 34.30
N LYS A 200 -11.25 -7.79 33.57
CA LYS A 200 -10.41 -7.26 32.50
C LYS A 200 -10.07 -8.35 31.44
N ASN A 201 -11.09 -9.07 31.06
CA ASN A 201 -11.01 -10.22 30.15
C ASN A 201 -11.16 -9.85 28.67
N ASN A 202 -11.16 -8.55 28.35
CA ASN A 202 -11.18 -8.07 26.97
C ASN A 202 -9.79 -7.55 26.59
N PRO A 203 -9.04 -8.26 25.75
CA PRO A 203 -7.77 -7.76 25.23
C PRO A 203 -8.00 -6.65 24.20
N ILE A 204 -7.09 -5.67 24.18
CA ILE A 204 -7.00 -4.69 23.10
C ILE A 204 -5.59 -4.71 22.53
N LEU A 205 -5.48 -5.03 21.22
CA LEU A 205 -4.23 -5.08 20.49
C LEU A 205 -3.81 -3.65 20.10
N LEU A 206 -2.67 -3.22 20.60
CA LEU A 206 -2.12 -1.89 20.38
C LEU A 206 -0.89 -1.96 19.48
N GLY A 207 -0.95 -1.36 18.32
CA GLY A 207 0.17 -1.33 17.38
C GLY A 207 -0.11 -0.44 16.18
N GLU A 208 0.95 -0.07 15.48
CA GLU A 208 0.83 0.72 14.26
C GLU A 208 0.09 -0.04 13.15
N PRO A 209 -0.44 0.64 12.13
CA PRO A 209 -1.05 -0.04 10.98
C PRO A 209 -0.04 -0.97 10.30
N GLY A 210 -0.49 -2.14 9.83
CA GLY A 210 0.36 -3.07 9.08
C GLY A 210 1.31 -3.96 9.92
N VAL A 211 1.28 -3.89 11.28
CA VAL A 211 2.12 -4.77 12.12
C VAL A 211 1.53 -6.18 12.32
N GLY A 212 0.33 -6.46 11.80
CA GLY A 212 -0.30 -7.79 11.87
C GLY A 212 -1.23 -8.00 13.05
N LYS A 213 -1.95 -6.96 13.54
CA LYS A 213 -2.93 -7.10 14.64
C LYS A 213 -4.05 -8.10 14.31
N THR A 214 -4.62 -8.01 13.11
CA THR A 214 -5.70 -8.88 12.65
C THR A 214 -5.23 -10.33 12.51
N ALA A 215 -4.00 -10.55 12.03
CA ALA A 215 -3.39 -11.88 11.91
C ALA A 215 -3.29 -12.61 13.26
N ILE A 216 -3.03 -11.90 14.38
CA ILE A 216 -3.01 -12.50 15.73
C ILE A 216 -4.38 -13.10 16.09
N VAL A 217 -5.46 -12.43 15.71
CA VAL A 217 -6.83 -12.93 15.97
C VAL A 217 -7.17 -14.09 15.05
N GLU A 218 -6.73 -14.06 13.81
CA GLU A 218 -6.86 -15.19 12.87
C GLU A 218 -6.08 -16.42 13.36
N ALA A 219 -4.87 -16.21 13.90
CA ALA A 219 -4.10 -17.28 14.54
C ALA A 219 -4.83 -17.88 15.74
N LEU A 220 -5.48 -17.06 16.58
CA LEU A 220 -6.32 -17.57 17.66
C LEU A 220 -7.46 -18.46 17.13
N ALA A 221 -8.15 -18.02 16.07
CA ALA A 221 -9.20 -18.81 15.43
C ALA A 221 -8.69 -20.16 14.89
N GLN A 222 -7.51 -20.17 14.25
CA GLN A 222 -6.85 -21.40 13.81
C GLN A 222 -6.49 -22.33 14.96
N ARG A 223 -5.96 -21.81 16.09
CA ARG A 223 -5.64 -22.60 17.29
C ARG A 223 -6.88 -23.17 17.97
N ILE A 224 -8.00 -22.42 17.98
CA ILE A 224 -9.27 -22.93 18.50
C ILE A 224 -9.73 -24.16 17.69
N ILE A 225 -9.69 -24.12 16.38
CA ILE A 225 -10.05 -25.25 15.51
C ILE A 225 -9.11 -26.44 15.72
N LYS A 226 -7.81 -26.21 15.86
CA LYS A 226 -6.81 -27.25 16.16
C LYS A 226 -6.88 -27.75 17.59
N LYS A 227 -7.75 -27.18 18.45
CA LYS A 227 -7.84 -27.43 19.89
C LYS A 227 -6.54 -27.16 20.67
N ASP A 228 -5.67 -26.31 20.11
CA ASP A 228 -4.40 -25.86 20.71
C ASP A 228 -4.63 -24.58 21.52
N VAL A 229 -5.63 -24.63 22.39
CA VAL A 229 -6.03 -23.55 23.30
C VAL A 229 -6.50 -24.15 24.64
N PRO A 230 -6.51 -23.38 25.73
CA PRO A 230 -7.08 -23.81 27.01
C PRO A 230 -8.52 -24.30 26.85
N LYS A 231 -8.92 -25.28 27.68
CA LYS A 231 -10.23 -25.95 27.62
C LYS A 231 -11.41 -24.95 27.58
N SER A 232 -11.28 -23.83 28.28
CA SER A 232 -12.32 -22.77 28.31
C SER A 232 -12.53 -22.05 26.97
N LEU A 233 -11.56 -22.14 26.04
CA LEU A 233 -11.61 -21.49 24.73
C LEU A 233 -11.88 -22.47 23.57
N GLN A 234 -11.79 -23.80 23.81
CA GLN A 234 -11.90 -24.81 22.74
C GLN A 234 -13.22 -24.82 21.96
N ASN A 235 -14.31 -24.36 22.58
CA ASN A 235 -15.64 -24.32 21.95
C ASN A 235 -16.10 -22.89 21.62
N LYS A 236 -15.19 -21.92 21.69
CA LYS A 236 -15.48 -20.52 21.35
C LYS A 236 -15.39 -20.31 19.83
N LYS A 237 -16.21 -19.39 19.36
CA LYS A 237 -16.17 -18.88 17.99
C LYS A 237 -15.62 -17.47 18.00
N VAL A 238 -14.78 -17.13 17.04
CA VAL A 238 -14.28 -15.76 16.85
C VAL A 238 -14.98 -15.17 15.65
N ILE A 239 -15.73 -14.09 15.90
CA ILE A 239 -16.49 -13.38 14.84
C ILE A 239 -15.93 -11.96 14.73
N ALA A 240 -15.42 -11.61 13.56
CA ALA A 240 -14.99 -10.27 13.25
C ALA A 240 -16.19 -9.41 12.84
N LEU A 241 -16.38 -8.26 13.49
CA LEU A 241 -17.44 -7.32 13.18
C LEU A 241 -17.09 -6.51 11.93
N ASP A 242 -17.95 -6.55 10.92
CA ASP A 242 -17.82 -5.74 9.72
C ASP A 242 -18.50 -4.37 9.93
N MET A 243 -17.67 -3.39 10.26
CA MET A 243 -18.14 -2.01 10.50
C MET A 243 -18.69 -1.37 9.22
N SER A 244 -18.13 -1.72 8.06
CA SER A 244 -18.60 -1.19 6.77
C SER A 244 -20.00 -1.68 6.45
N ALA A 245 -20.28 -2.98 6.67
CA ALA A 245 -21.60 -3.56 6.49
C ALA A 245 -22.64 -3.00 7.46
N LEU A 246 -22.25 -2.69 8.71
CA LEU A 246 -23.14 -2.08 9.70
C LEU A 246 -23.58 -0.67 9.30
N ILE A 247 -22.69 0.11 8.67
CA ILE A 247 -22.96 1.51 8.28
C ILE A 247 -23.64 1.55 6.90
N ALA A 248 -23.33 0.62 6.00
CA ALA A 248 -23.85 0.62 4.66
C ALA A 248 -25.40 0.53 4.66
N GLY A 249 -26.03 1.44 3.92
CA GLY A 249 -27.50 1.50 3.78
C GLY A 249 -28.24 2.05 5.00
N ALA A 250 -27.58 2.41 6.10
CA ALA A 250 -28.23 3.06 7.22
C ALA A 250 -28.54 4.53 6.86
N LYS A 251 -29.82 4.86 6.65
CA LYS A 251 -30.25 6.22 6.29
C LYS A 251 -30.26 7.16 7.50
N TYR A 252 -30.45 6.61 8.69
CA TYR A 252 -30.56 7.36 9.94
C TYR A 252 -29.69 6.75 11.02
N ARG A 253 -29.24 7.57 11.95
CA ARG A 253 -28.41 7.20 13.10
C ARG A 253 -28.99 6.02 13.92
N GLY A 254 -30.30 6.01 14.13
CA GLY A 254 -30.99 4.97 14.89
C GLY A 254 -30.87 3.56 14.29
N GLU A 255 -30.83 3.44 12.98
CA GLU A 255 -30.69 2.14 12.29
C GLU A 255 -29.33 1.48 12.60
N PHE A 256 -28.25 2.24 12.57
CA PHE A 256 -26.90 1.75 12.95
C PHE A 256 -26.88 1.31 14.42
N GLU A 257 -27.45 2.13 15.32
CA GLU A 257 -27.51 1.81 16.75
C GLU A 257 -28.31 0.52 16.99
N ASP A 258 -29.43 0.34 16.30
CA ASP A 258 -30.27 -0.85 16.43
C ASP A 258 -29.62 -2.11 15.86
N ARG A 259 -28.90 -2.01 14.72
CA ARG A 259 -28.08 -3.10 14.15
C ARG A 259 -26.97 -3.51 15.13
N LEU A 260 -26.22 -2.56 15.68
CA LEU A 260 -25.17 -2.84 16.64
C LEU A 260 -25.71 -3.46 17.93
N LYS A 261 -26.84 -2.94 18.48
CA LYS A 261 -27.54 -3.54 19.64
C LYS A 261 -27.94 -4.98 19.35
N ALA A 262 -28.45 -5.25 18.15
CA ALA A 262 -28.87 -6.59 17.76
C ALA A 262 -27.69 -7.58 17.76
N VAL A 263 -26.56 -7.19 17.14
CA VAL A 263 -25.31 -7.99 17.15
C VAL A 263 -24.85 -8.25 18.59
N VAL A 264 -24.76 -7.20 19.42
CA VAL A 264 -24.32 -7.32 20.83
C VAL A 264 -25.23 -8.26 21.62
N ASN A 265 -26.55 -8.13 21.47
CA ASN A 265 -27.50 -8.99 22.15
C ASN A 265 -27.40 -10.45 21.71
N GLU A 266 -27.10 -10.70 20.43
CA GLU A 266 -26.91 -12.03 19.90
C GLU A 266 -25.62 -12.67 20.41
N VAL A 267 -24.52 -11.91 20.50
CA VAL A 267 -23.26 -12.35 21.12
C VAL A 267 -23.45 -12.71 22.60
N ILE A 268 -24.16 -11.86 23.36
CA ILE A 268 -24.42 -12.10 24.80
C ILE A 268 -25.22 -13.40 25.00
N LYS A 269 -26.24 -13.64 24.18
CA LYS A 269 -27.06 -14.86 24.28
C LYS A 269 -26.33 -16.13 23.91
N SER A 270 -25.35 -16.02 23.03
CA SER A 270 -24.63 -17.19 22.48
C SER A 270 -23.54 -17.73 23.39
N GLU A 271 -23.17 -17.05 24.50
CA GLU A 271 -22.15 -17.37 25.51
C GLU A 271 -20.79 -17.90 25.02
N ASN A 272 -20.69 -18.42 23.78
CA ASN A 272 -19.51 -19.05 23.19
C ASN A 272 -18.88 -18.21 22.07
N ILE A 273 -19.28 -16.94 21.92
CA ILE A 273 -18.73 -16.03 20.90
C ILE A 273 -17.73 -15.08 21.52
N ILE A 274 -16.62 -14.87 20.81
CA ILE A 274 -15.64 -13.80 21.03
C ILE A 274 -15.78 -12.83 19.85
N LEU A 275 -16.17 -11.59 20.12
CA LEU A 275 -16.34 -10.55 19.12
C LEU A 275 -15.01 -9.87 18.86
N PHE A 276 -14.53 -9.89 17.64
CA PHE A 276 -13.36 -9.10 17.23
C PHE A 276 -13.81 -7.81 16.57
N ILE A 277 -13.29 -6.68 17.02
CA ILE A 277 -13.57 -5.36 16.48
C ILE A 277 -12.26 -4.72 16.08
N ASP A 278 -12.01 -4.69 14.77
CA ASP A 278 -10.88 -3.93 14.26
C ASP A 278 -11.20 -2.42 14.27
N GLU A 279 -10.18 -1.61 14.40
CA GLU A 279 -10.33 -0.16 14.56
C GLU A 279 -11.40 0.24 15.59
N ILE A 280 -11.41 -0.43 16.75
CA ILE A 280 -12.45 -0.27 17.79
C ILE A 280 -12.65 1.20 18.23
N HIS A 281 -11.66 2.04 17.98
CA HIS A 281 -11.76 3.48 18.24
C HIS A 281 -12.84 4.18 17.40
N THR A 282 -13.21 3.62 16.24
CA THR A 282 -14.30 4.15 15.39
C THR A 282 -15.66 4.06 16.09
N ILE A 283 -15.87 3.06 16.92
CA ILE A 283 -17.09 2.89 17.72
C ILE A 283 -17.06 3.80 18.95
N VAL A 284 -15.87 3.97 19.56
CA VAL A 284 -15.72 4.71 20.83
C VAL A 284 -15.54 6.22 20.58
N GLY A 285 -14.93 6.60 19.47
CA GLY A 285 -14.57 7.98 19.16
C GLY A 285 -15.61 8.77 18.40
N ALA A 286 -16.66 8.15 17.94
CA ALA A 286 -17.71 8.77 17.14
C ALA A 286 -18.54 9.84 17.88
N GLY A 287 -18.29 10.10 19.17
CA GLY A 287 -19.01 11.05 20.01
C GLY A 287 -18.41 12.46 20.17
N ALA A 288 -17.29 12.77 19.52
CA ALA A 288 -16.54 14.02 19.80
C ALA A 288 -16.92 15.24 18.93
N SER A 289 -17.73 15.09 17.89
CA SER A 289 -18.29 16.19 17.10
C SER A 289 -19.82 16.23 17.24
N GLU A 290 -20.39 17.42 17.31
CA GLU A 290 -21.84 17.63 17.36
C GLU A 290 -22.52 16.85 16.21
N GLY A 291 -23.25 15.76 16.56
CA GLY A 291 -23.96 14.90 15.61
C GLY A 291 -23.33 13.53 15.34
N SER A 292 -22.18 13.17 15.93
CA SER A 292 -21.55 11.88 15.70
C SER A 292 -22.10 10.76 16.59
N MET A 293 -22.00 9.51 16.09
CA MET A 293 -22.55 8.29 16.69
C MET A 293 -21.86 7.92 18.01
N ASP A 294 -22.59 7.85 19.14
CA ASP A 294 -22.05 7.37 20.42
C ASP A 294 -22.36 5.88 20.61
N ALA A 295 -21.81 5.03 19.74
CA ALA A 295 -21.96 3.59 19.81
C ALA A 295 -21.27 2.98 21.06
N ALA A 296 -20.36 3.71 21.67
CA ALA A 296 -19.74 3.31 22.93
C ALA A 296 -20.78 3.07 24.05
N ASN A 297 -21.84 3.86 24.10
CA ASN A 297 -22.89 3.69 25.11
C ASN A 297 -23.68 2.40 24.97
N ILE A 298 -23.64 1.74 23.81
CA ILE A 298 -24.27 0.43 23.58
C ILE A 298 -23.39 -0.68 24.15
N LEU A 299 -22.06 -0.58 23.95
CA LEU A 299 -21.10 -1.61 24.38
C LEU A 299 -20.79 -1.53 25.87
N LYS A 300 -20.72 -0.30 26.46
CA LYS A 300 -20.34 -0.10 27.87
C LYS A 300 -21.13 -0.90 28.88
N PRO A 301 -22.48 -1.01 28.83
CA PRO A 301 -23.23 -1.81 29.79
C PRO A 301 -22.90 -3.30 29.73
N ALA A 302 -22.80 -3.88 28.54
CA ALA A 302 -22.47 -5.29 28.31
C ALA A 302 -21.04 -5.64 28.76
N LEU A 303 -20.08 -4.78 28.42
CA LEU A 303 -18.70 -4.87 28.90
C LEU A 303 -18.62 -4.71 30.43
N ALA A 304 -19.41 -3.82 31.02
CA ALA A 304 -19.42 -3.58 32.44
C ALA A 304 -19.92 -4.79 33.24
N ARG A 305 -20.92 -5.51 32.74
CA ARG A 305 -21.43 -6.73 33.35
C ARG A 305 -20.58 -7.97 33.08
N GLY A 306 -19.61 -7.89 32.16
CA GLY A 306 -18.78 -9.01 31.75
C GLY A 306 -19.50 -10.03 30.87
N GLU A 307 -20.60 -9.64 30.26
CA GLU A 307 -21.44 -10.49 29.39
C GLU A 307 -20.91 -10.55 27.96
N LEU A 308 -20.05 -9.58 27.58
CA LEU A 308 -19.47 -9.47 26.24
C LEU A 308 -17.96 -9.76 26.30
N HIS A 309 -17.53 -10.78 25.56
CA HIS A 309 -16.12 -11.06 25.33
C HIS A 309 -15.68 -10.42 24.01
N THR A 310 -14.77 -9.45 24.09
CA THR A 310 -14.36 -8.67 22.92
C THR A 310 -12.83 -8.60 22.83
N ILE A 311 -12.32 -8.76 21.60
CA ILE A 311 -10.94 -8.42 21.25
C ILE A 311 -11.04 -7.12 20.45
N GLY A 312 -10.36 -6.06 20.90
CA GLY A 312 -10.24 -4.82 20.15
C GLY A 312 -8.88 -4.72 19.46
N ALA A 313 -8.81 -3.99 18.35
CA ALA A 313 -7.54 -3.58 17.76
C ALA A 313 -7.57 -2.08 17.47
N THR A 314 -6.46 -1.38 17.76
CA THR A 314 -6.33 0.06 17.49
C THR A 314 -4.86 0.49 17.53
N THR A 315 -4.56 1.75 17.21
CA THR A 315 -3.23 2.34 17.39
C THR A 315 -3.03 2.87 18.81
N LEU A 316 -1.78 3.05 19.22
CA LEU A 316 -1.46 3.61 20.53
C LEU A 316 -1.97 5.06 20.67
N LYS A 317 -1.93 5.85 19.59
CA LYS A 317 -2.41 7.22 19.54
C LYS A 317 -3.93 7.30 19.82
N GLU A 318 -4.69 6.44 19.16
CA GLU A 318 -6.15 6.37 19.30
C GLU A 318 -6.57 5.79 20.65
N TYR A 319 -5.84 4.77 21.14
CA TYR A 319 -6.05 4.24 22.49
C TYR A 319 -5.93 5.34 23.56
N ARG A 320 -4.86 6.14 23.52
CA ARG A 320 -4.68 7.28 24.44
C ARG A 320 -5.78 8.33 24.30
N LYS A 321 -6.22 8.58 23.07
CA LYS A 321 -7.23 9.61 22.81
C LYS A 321 -8.63 9.22 23.31
N TYR A 322 -9.03 7.94 23.14
CA TYR A 322 -10.41 7.50 23.33
C TYR A 322 -10.60 6.54 24.51
N PHE A 323 -9.63 5.65 24.80
CA PHE A 323 -9.75 4.63 25.84
C PHE A 323 -9.17 5.06 27.18
N GLU A 324 -8.01 5.69 27.23
CA GLU A 324 -7.40 6.13 28.49
C GLU A 324 -8.21 7.22 29.18
N LYS A 325 -8.95 8.02 28.42
CA LYS A 325 -9.82 9.07 28.95
C LYS A 325 -11.15 8.55 29.51
N ASP A 326 -11.55 7.33 29.15
CA ASP A 326 -12.77 6.69 29.59
C ASP A 326 -12.49 5.64 30.68
N ALA A 327 -12.74 6.00 31.94
CA ALA A 327 -12.47 5.13 33.08
C ALA A 327 -13.25 3.79 33.05
N ALA A 328 -14.41 3.74 32.38
CA ALA A 328 -15.22 2.53 32.27
C ALA A 328 -14.57 1.54 31.30
N LEU A 329 -14.09 2.01 30.15
CA LEU A 329 -13.40 1.19 29.16
C LEU A 329 -12.00 0.78 29.64
N GLN A 330 -11.23 1.69 30.24
CA GLN A 330 -9.90 1.40 30.78
C GLN A 330 -9.90 0.26 31.81
N ARG A 331 -10.97 0.16 32.61
CA ARG A 331 -11.12 -0.91 33.62
C ARG A 331 -11.52 -2.26 33.02
N ARG A 332 -11.91 -2.31 31.75
CA ARG A 332 -12.43 -3.52 31.09
C ARG A 332 -11.49 -4.09 30.02
N PHE A 333 -10.76 -3.23 29.37
CA PHE A 333 -9.77 -3.65 28.38
C PHE A 333 -8.37 -3.78 28.97
N GLN A 334 -7.66 -4.81 28.54
CA GLN A 334 -6.25 -5.03 28.89
C GLN A 334 -5.39 -4.90 27.64
N PRO A 335 -4.43 -3.96 27.61
CA PRO A 335 -3.59 -3.76 26.43
C PRO A 335 -2.63 -4.94 26.20
N VAL A 336 -2.45 -5.27 24.93
CA VAL A 336 -1.44 -6.17 24.37
C VAL A 336 -0.70 -5.39 23.30
N ASN A 337 0.56 -5.09 23.52
CA ASN A 337 1.38 -4.34 22.58
C ASN A 337 1.83 -5.25 21.43
N VAL A 338 1.60 -4.82 20.21
CA VAL A 338 2.01 -5.49 18.96
C VAL A 338 3.04 -4.59 18.28
N GLY A 339 4.30 -4.91 18.47
CA GLY A 339 5.41 -4.15 17.86
C GLY A 339 5.65 -4.51 16.40
N GLU A 340 6.41 -3.67 15.68
CA GLU A 340 6.94 -4.02 14.36
C GLU A 340 7.88 -5.22 14.48
N PRO A 341 7.72 -6.30 13.69
CA PRO A 341 8.62 -7.44 13.73
C PRO A 341 10.02 -7.07 13.22
N SER A 342 11.03 -7.81 13.69
CA SER A 342 12.38 -7.75 13.12
C SER A 342 12.38 -8.22 11.66
N VAL A 343 13.44 -7.90 10.92
CA VAL A 343 13.59 -8.35 9.53
C VAL A 343 13.56 -9.89 9.42
N ASN A 344 14.13 -10.59 10.40
CA ASN A 344 14.14 -12.06 10.41
C ASN A 344 12.75 -12.65 10.67
N GLU A 345 11.98 -12.08 11.58
CA GLU A 345 10.59 -12.47 11.83
C GLU A 345 9.70 -12.18 10.63
N ALA A 346 9.84 -10.98 10.04
CA ALA A 346 9.12 -10.63 8.82
C ALA A 346 9.45 -11.56 7.65
N LEU A 347 10.71 -11.98 7.51
CA LEU A 347 11.12 -12.97 6.49
C LEU A 347 10.46 -14.34 6.74
N ALA A 348 10.36 -14.78 8.00
CA ALA A 348 9.65 -16.02 8.32
C ALA A 348 8.15 -15.90 7.97
N MET A 349 7.53 -14.75 8.24
CA MET A 349 6.13 -14.48 7.86
C MET A 349 5.95 -14.50 6.34
N LEU A 350 6.84 -13.84 5.57
CA LEU A 350 6.83 -13.86 4.10
C LEU A 350 6.95 -15.28 3.53
N ARG A 351 7.84 -16.11 4.10
CA ARG A 351 7.98 -17.52 3.71
C ARG A 351 6.70 -18.31 3.95
N GLY A 352 5.97 -17.98 5.02
CA GLY A 352 4.69 -18.63 5.33
C GLY A 352 3.57 -18.33 4.35
N ILE A 353 3.54 -17.13 3.78
CA ILE A 353 2.51 -16.72 2.82
C ILE A 353 2.93 -16.92 1.35
N LYS A 354 4.21 -17.25 1.12
CA LYS A 354 4.81 -17.40 -0.21
C LYS A 354 3.97 -18.28 -1.14
N GLU A 355 3.61 -19.49 -0.71
CA GLU A 355 2.85 -20.47 -1.53
C GLU A 355 1.51 -19.89 -1.99
N LYS A 356 0.81 -19.15 -1.12
CA LYS A 356 -0.46 -18.51 -1.48
C LYS A 356 -0.29 -17.38 -2.50
N LEU A 357 0.75 -16.56 -2.35
CA LEU A 357 1.06 -15.51 -3.33
C LEU A 357 1.45 -16.11 -4.68
N GLU A 358 2.24 -17.19 -4.69
CA GLU A 358 2.62 -17.91 -5.92
C GLU A 358 1.39 -18.46 -6.65
N ILE A 359 0.44 -19.04 -5.92
CA ILE A 359 -0.81 -19.59 -6.49
C ILE A 359 -1.71 -18.46 -6.99
N HIS A 360 -1.84 -17.36 -6.23
CA HIS A 360 -2.70 -16.22 -6.59
C HIS A 360 -2.23 -15.53 -7.88
N HIS A 361 -0.93 -15.23 -7.94
CA HIS A 361 -0.35 -14.53 -9.10
C HIS A 361 0.10 -15.46 -10.20
N ASN A 362 0.15 -16.74 -9.93
CA ASN A 362 0.63 -17.73 -10.89
C ASN A 362 2.09 -17.51 -11.31
N VAL A 363 2.96 -17.23 -10.34
CA VAL A 363 4.40 -16.99 -10.54
C VAL A 363 5.19 -17.72 -9.47
N THR A 364 6.48 -17.92 -9.68
CA THR A 364 7.37 -18.47 -8.65
C THR A 364 8.11 -17.33 -7.96
N ILE A 365 8.20 -17.36 -6.63
CA ILE A 365 8.88 -16.33 -5.84
C ILE A 365 10.18 -16.94 -5.27
N ASN A 366 11.32 -16.40 -5.63
CA ASN A 366 12.61 -16.85 -5.10
C ASN A 366 12.78 -16.40 -3.63
N ASP A 367 13.49 -17.21 -2.82
CA ASP A 367 13.80 -16.82 -1.44
C ASP A 367 14.64 -15.53 -1.38
N SER A 368 15.52 -15.31 -2.37
CA SER A 368 16.28 -14.06 -2.50
C SER A 368 15.37 -12.82 -2.64
N ALA A 369 14.25 -12.94 -3.36
CA ALA A 369 13.25 -11.88 -3.47
C ALA A 369 12.58 -11.58 -2.12
N LEU A 370 12.25 -12.60 -1.32
CA LEU A 370 11.69 -12.41 0.02
C LEU A 370 12.68 -11.73 0.96
N VAL A 371 13.95 -12.14 0.90
CA VAL A 371 15.05 -11.52 1.66
C VAL A 371 15.23 -10.06 1.25
N ALA A 372 15.23 -9.80 -0.06
CA ALA A 372 15.31 -8.44 -0.60
C ALA A 372 14.12 -7.60 -0.15
N ALA A 373 12.89 -8.10 -0.27
CA ALA A 373 11.69 -7.39 0.15
C ALA A 373 11.71 -7.01 1.63
N ALA A 374 12.07 -7.95 2.52
CA ALA A 374 12.14 -7.68 3.95
C ALA A 374 13.22 -6.63 4.30
N LYS A 375 14.42 -6.76 3.72
CA LYS A 375 15.54 -5.86 3.99
C LYS A 375 15.37 -4.48 3.36
N LEU A 376 15.00 -4.46 2.07
CA LEU A 376 14.90 -3.22 1.31
C LEU A 376 13.68 -2.40 1.75
N SER A 377 12.52 -3.03 2.01
CA SER A 377 11.35 -2.31 2.53
C SER A 377 11.62 -1.71 3.91
N LYS A 378 12.28 -2.46 4.82
CA LYS A 378 12.68 -1.92 6.14
C LYS A 378 13.58 -0.72 6.02
N ARG A 379 14.47 -0.73 5.04
CA ARG A 379 15.47 0.31 4.83
C ARG A 379 14.92 1.54 4.12
N TYR A 380 14.15 1.34 3.05
CA TYR A 380 13.78 2.41 2.13
C TYR A 380 12.34 2.92 2.29
N ILE A 381 11.46 2.19 2.98
CA ILE A 381 10.09 2.60 3.27
C ILE A 381 9.97 2.94 4.75
N ALA A 382 10.01 4.23 5.07
CA ALA A 382 10.02 4.71 6.46
C ALA A 382 8.62 4.97 7.03
N ASP A 383 7.61 5.19 6.19
CA ASP A 383 6.25 5.57 6.55
C ASP A 383 5.29 4.40 6.80
N ARG A 384 5.75 3.17 6.59
CA ARG A 384 5.01 1.93 6.80
C ARG A 384 5.81 0.95 7.66
N PHE A 385 5.14 -0.08 8.19
CA PHE A 385 5.71 -1.05 9.10
C PHE A 385 5.78 -2.45 8.49
N LEU A 386 6.76 -3.24 8.93
CA LEU A 386 6.81 -4.67 8.65
C LEU A 386 5.69 -5.40 9.41
N PRO A 387 5.14 -6.52 8.90
CA PRO A 387 5.49 -7.17 7.63
C PRO A 387 4.77 -6.58 6.41
N ASP A 388 3.75 -5.77 6.59
CA ASP A 388 2.83 -5.27 5.55
C ASP A 388 3.55 -4.69 4.34
N LYS A 389 4.48 -3.73 4.55
CA LYS A 389 5.25 -3.11 3.46
C LYS A 389 6.11 -4.10 2.64
N ALA A 390 6.53 -5.21 3.25
CA ALA A 390 7.29 -6.24 2.54
C ALA A 390 6.36 -7.21 1.79
N ILE A 391 5.17 -7.46 2.34
CA ILE A 391 4.11 -8.24 1.67
C ILE A 391 3.65 -7.50 0.43
N ASP A 392 3.28 -6.22 0.56
CA ASP A 392 2.85 -5.38 -0.56
C ASP A 392 3.90 -5.33 -1.67
N LEU A 393 5.19 -5.21 -1.30
CA LEU A 393 6.28 -5.16 -2.27
C LEU A 393 6.42 -6.46 -3.07
N ILE A 394 6.24 -7.62 -2.43
CA ILE A 394 6.25 -8.92 -3.11
C ILE A 394 4.99 -9.12 -3.93
N ASP A 395 3.84 -8.72 -3.41
CA ASP A 395 2.55 -8.81 -4.09
C ASP A 395 2.56 -8.01 -5.40
N GLU A 396 3.04 -6.75 -5.36
CA GLU A 396 3.17 -5.92 -6.56
C GLU A 396 4.23 -6.46 -7.53
N ALA A 397 5.36 -7.00 -7.04
CA ALA A 397 6.36 -7.62 -7.90
C ALA A 397 5.80 -8.87 -8.61
N ALA A 398 5.02 -9.68 -7.90
CA ALA A 398 4.34 -10.83 -8.47
C ALA A 398 3.26 -10.43 -9.48
N ALA A 399 2.49 -9.37 -9.19
CA ALA A 399 1.49 -8.82 -10.09
C ALA A 399 2.11 -8.23 -11.37
N GLU A 400 3.23 -7.50 -11.26
CA GLU A 400 3.96 -6.97 -12.43
C GLU A 400 4.48 -8.12 -13.31
N LEU A 401 5.06 -9.15 -12.70
CA LEU A 401 5.54 -10.32 -13.44
C LEU A 401 4.40 -11.04 -14.15
N LYS A 402 3.26 -11.25 -13.48
CA LYS A 402 2.06 -11.81 -14.08
C LYS A 402 1.60 -11.00 -15.29
N MET A 403 1.56 -9.68 -15.16
CA MET A 403 1.20 -8.79 -16.27
C MET A 403 2.19 -8.91 -17.44
N GLN A 404 3.48 -9.07 -17.16
CA GLN A 404 4.49 -9.30 -18.21
C GLN A 404 4.30 -10.65 -18.92
N ILE A 405 3.93 -11.72 -18.18
CA ILE A 405 3.64 -13.05 -18.74
C ILE A 405 2.38 -13.05 -19.61
N GLU A 406 1.34 -12.34 -19.16
CA GLU A 406 0.08 -12.22 -19.90
C GLU A 406 0.17 -11.27 -21.09
N SER A 407 1.20 -10.40 -21.13
CA SER A 407 1.42 -9.43 -22.21
C SER A 407 2.32 -10.00 -23.28
N GLU A 408 2.19 -9.49 -24.50
CA GLU A 408 3.10 -9.82 -25.61
C GLU A 408 4.55 -9.39 -25.27
N PRO A 409 5.55 -10.27 -25.39
CA PRO A 409 6.96 -9.95 -25.13
C PRO A 409 7.45 -8.75 -25.94
N SER A 410 8.36 -7.96 -25.35
CA SER A 410 8.89 -6.74 -25.98
C SER A 410 9.59 -7.02 -27.32
N SER A 411 10.24 -8.17 -27.45
CA SER A 411 10.88 -8.63 -28.70
C SER A 411 9.87 -8.88 -29.82
N LEU A 412 8.73 -9.49 -29.49
CA LEU A 412 7.66 -9.77 -30.45
C LEU A 412 6.95 -8.47 -30.85
N ARG A 413 6.65 -7.60 -29.87
CA ARG A 413 6.07 -6.27 -30.10
C ARG A 413 6.97 -5.40 -30.99
N LYS A 414 8.29 -5.43 -30.76
CA LYS A 414 9.25 -4.70 -31.59
C LYS A 414 9.24 -5.22 -33.03
N ALA A 415 9.32 -6.55 -33.21
CA ALA A 415 9.27 -7.16 -34.56
C ALA A 415 7.98 -6.79 -35.30
N ARG A 416 6.81 -6.78 -34.61
CA ARG A 416 5.54 -6.34 -35.19
C ARG A 416 5.58 -4.88 -35.64
N LYS A 417 6.07 -3.98 -34.78
CA LYS A 417 6.20 -2.56 -35.10
C LYS A 417 7.14 -2.31 -36.29
N ASP A 418 8.26 -3.04 -36.34
CA ASP A 418 9.21 -2.91 -37.44
C ASP A 418 8.57 -3.40 -38.75
N ILE A 419 7.79 -4.49 -38.73
CA ILE A 419 7.03 -4.98 -39.89
C ILE A 419 5.99 -3.93 -40.34
N GLU A 420 5.16 -3.40 -39.43
CA GLU A 420 4.17 -2.36 -39.74
C GLU A 420 4.83 -1.14 -40.37
N THR A 421 5.98 -0.70 -39.84
CA THR A 421 6.71 0.46 -40.38
C THR A 421 7.17 0.19 -41.81
N LEU A 422 7.75 -0.97 -42.10
CA LEU A 422 8.20 -1.35 -43.43
C LEU A 422 7.04 -1.62 -44.42
N GLU A 423 5.89 -2.12 -43.92
CA GLU A 423 4.68 -2.28 -44.75
C GLU A 423 4.15 -0.93 -45.19
N VAL A 424 4.10 0.08 -44.30
CA VAL A 424 3.71 1.44 -44.65
C VAL A 424 4.69 2.05 -45.65
N GLU A 425 6.01 1.91 -45.46
CA GLU A 425 7.02 2.38 -46.41
C GLU A 425 6.86 1.70 -47.80
N ASN A 426 6.62 0.39 -47.80
CA ASN A 426 6.42 -0.38 -49.00
C ASN A 426 5.16 0.07 -49.80
N GLU A 427 4.05 0.37 -49.11
CA GLU A 427 2.86 0.89 -49.75
C GLU A 427 3.05 2.32 -50.31
N ALA A 428 3.73 3.19 -49.51
CA ALA A 428 4.02 4.54 -49.94
C ALA A 428 4.89 4.57 -51.24
N LEU A 429 5.98 3.77 -51.27
CA LEU A 429 6.87 3.68 -52.42
C LEU A 429 6.21 3.04 -53.64
N LYS A 430 5.27 2.12 -53.47
CA LYS A 430 4.46 1.55 -54.54
C LYS A 430 3.51 2.57 -55.16
N MET A 431 2.97 3.50 -54.35
CA MET A 431 2.08 4.57 -54.86
C MET A 431 2.84 5.61 -55.69
N GLU A 432 4.13 5.88 -55.38
CA GLU A 432 4.94 6.84 -56.10
C GLU A 432 5.37 6.39 -57.52
N ASN A 433 5.34 5.10 -57.85
CA ASN A 433 5.59 4.48 -59.17
C ASN A 433 6.87 4.95 -59.89
N ASP A 434 7.97 5.25 -59.14
CA ASP A 434 9.24 5.71 -59.69
C ASP A 434 10.23 4.51 -59.85
N GLU A 435 10.82 4.38 -61.04
CA GLU A 435 11.82 3.31 -61.35
C GLU A 435 13.02 3.33 -60.40
N LYS A 436 13.34 4.47 -59.79
CA LYS A 436 14.39 4.59 -58.76
C LYS A 436 14.07 3.86 -57.45
N ASN A 437 12.82 3.67 -57.14
CA ASN A 437 12.36 3.05 -55.90
C ASN A 437 12.41 1.52 -56.00
N GLN A 438 12.63 0.90 -57.18
CA GLN A 438 12.60 -0.55 -57.35
C GLN A 438 13.66 -1.29 -56.49
N LYS A 439 14.85 -0.72 -56.34
CA LYS A 439 15.88 -1.31 -55.48
C LYS A 439 15.50 -1.32 -54.01
N ARG A 440 14.90 -0.20 -53.54
CA ARG A 440 14.45 -0.09 -52.16
C ARG A 440 13.26 -1.01 -51.87
N LEU A 441 12.33 -1.17 -52.82
CA LEU A 441 11.24 -2.15 -52.75
C LEU A 441 11.72 -3.58 -52.63
N ASP A 442 12.77 -3.98 -53.41
CA ASP A 442 13.36 -5.31 -53.35
C ASP A 442 14.09 -5.55 -51.98
N GLU A 443 14.72 -4.51 -51.43
CA GLU A 443 15.32 -4.56 -50.09
C GLU A 443 14.27 -4.72 -49.04
N ILE A 444 13.23 -3.89 -49.03
CA ILE A 444 12.08 -3.95 -48.09
C ILE A 444 11.41 -5.33 -48.12
N ALA A 445 11.24 -5.90 -49.36
CA ALA A 445 10.64 -7.23 -49.49
C ALA A 445 11.46 -8.31 -48.79
N LYS A 446 12.80 -8.23 -48.88
CA LYS A 446 13.71 -9.19 -48.16
C LYS A 446 13.68 -8.95 -46.66
N GLU A 447 13.74 -7.69 -46.20
CA GLU A 447 13.65 -7.33 -44.80
C GLU A 447 12.32 -7.77 -44.17
N LEU A 448 11.19 -7.54 -44.84
CA LEU A 448 9.88 -8.03 -44.42
C LEU A 448 9.80 -9.55 -44.33
N ALA A 449 10.35 -10.28 -45.32
CA ALA A 449 10.38 -11.74 -45.28
C ALA A 449 11.14 -12.27 -44.04
N ASN A 450 12.35 -11.71 -43.81
CA ASN A 450 13.17 -12.06 -42.63
C ASN A 450 12.49 -11.72 -41.31
N LEU A 451 11.85 -10.53 -41.20
CA LEU A 451 11.17 -10.09 -39.99
C LEU A 451 9.90 -10.92 -39.72
N LYS A 452 9.14 -11.27 -40.76
CA LYS A 452 7.95 -12.16 -40.63
C LYS A 452 8.35 -13.58 -40.23
N GLU A 453 9.43 -14.12 -40.74
CA GLU A 453 9.98 -15.41 -40.29
C GLU A 453 10.38 -15.35 -38.81
N LYS A 454 11.14 -14.31 -38.42
CA LYS A 454 11.54 -14.07 -37.04
C LYS A 454 10.33 -13.86 -36.12
N GLN A 455 9.31 -13.14 -36.52
CA GLN A 455 8.06 -12.95 -35.77
C GLN A 455 7.35 -14.30 -35.57
N SER A 456 7.21 -15.11 -36.62
CA SER A 456 6.59 -16.43 -36.56
C SER A 456 7.33 -17.39 -35.61
N ALA A 457 8.66 -17.41 -35.65
CA ALA A 457 9.50 -18.19 -34.74
C ALA A 457 9.30 -17.74 -33.29
N LEU A 458 9.35 -16.40 -33.02
CA LEU A 458 9.15 -15.85 -31.69
C LEU A 458 7.74 -16.12 -31.17
N ASN A 459 6.72 -16.03 -32.03
CA ASN A 459 5.34 -16.30 -31.64
C ASN A 459 5.13 -17.79 -31.27
N SER A 460 5.68 -18.69 -32.07
CA SER A 460 5.61 -20.13 -31.77
C SER A 460 6.35 -20.47 -30.46
N GLN A 461 7.49 -19.81 -30.22
CA GLN A 461 8.21 -19.97 -28.95
C GLN A 461 7.37 -19.47 -27.78
N PHE A 462 6.81 -18.27 -27.87
CA PHE A 462 5.97 -17.67 -26.85
C PHE A 462 4.74 -18.52 -26.51
N GLU A 463 4.02 -19.02 -27.52
CA GLU A 463 2.86 -19.89 -27.32
C GLU A 463 3.23 -21.21 -26.63
N ASN A 464 4.35 -21.82 -27.01
CA ASN A 464 4.84 -23.04 -26.36
C ASN A 464 5.24 -22.79 -24.90
N GLU A 465 5.95 -21.70 -24.61
CA GLU A 465 6.33 -21.31 -23.26
C GLU A 465 5.08 -21.04 -22.41
N LYS A 466 4.11 -20.31 -22.94
CA LYS A 466 2.85 -19.99 -22.28
C LYS A 466 2.02 -21.24 -21.96
N ALA A 467 1.92 -22.17 -22.89
CA ALA A 467 1.20 -23.43 -22.69
C ALA A 467 1.77 -24.29 -21.55
N VAL A 468 3.11 -24.37 -21.43
CA VAL A 468 3.75 -25.07 -20.32
C VAL A 468 3.50 -24.34 -19.00
N PHE A 469 3.60 -23.02 -19.01
CA PHE A 469 3.35 -22.17 -17.83
C PHE A 469 1.90 -22.30 -17.34
N ASP A 470 0.92 -22.21 -18.22
CA ASP A 470 -0.51 -22.36 -17.89
C ASP A 470 -0.82 -23.77 -17.33
N SER A 471 -0.15 -24.80 -17.84
CA SER A 471 -0.28 -26.17 -17.32
C SER A 471 0.26 -26.31 -15.90
N ILE A 472 1.41 -25.72 -15.60
CA ILE A 472 2.00 -25.68 -14.23
C ILE A 472 1.03 -24.98 -13.29
N SER A 473 0.48 -23.85 -13.72
CA SER A 473 -0.48 -23.06 -12.96
C SER A 473 -1.74 -23.83 -12.60
N ALA A 474 -2.35 -24.46 -13.60
CA ALA A 474 -3.58 -25.24 -13.41
C ALA A 474 -3.35 -26.36 -12.37
N LYS A 475 -2.20 -27.03 -12.44
CA LYS A 475 -1.86 -28.10 -11.51
C LYS A 475 -1.56 -27.58 -10.09
N LYS A 476 -0.89 -26.44 -9.92
CA LYS A 476 -0.66 -25.81 -8.61
C LYS A 476 -1.99 -25.41 -7.96
N LYS A 477 -2.94 -24.87 -8.70
CA LYS A 477 -4.29 -24.55 -8.20
C LYS A 477 -5.06 -25.82 -7.80
N GLU A 478 -4.93 -26.89 -8.56
CA GLU A 478 -5.52 -28.20 -8.24
C GLU A 478 -4.97 -28.74 -6.92
N ILE A 479 -3.64 -28.67 -6.72
CA ILE A 479 -2.99 -29.07 -5.46
C ILE A 479 -3.51 -28.25 -4.28
N ASP A 480 -3.65 -26.94 -4.41
CA ASP A 480 -4.17 -26.06 -3.34
C ASP A 480 -5.61 -26.43 -2.98
N SER A 481 -6.47 -26.65 -3.96
CA SER A 481 -7.85 -27.10 -3.73
C SER A 481 -7.91 -28.44 -3.02
N LEU A 482 -7.04 -29.39 -3.39
CA LEU A 482 -6.95 -30.71 -2.75
C LEU A 482 -6.40 -30.62 -1.32
N LYS A 483 -5.42 -29.75 -1.06
CA LYS A 483 -4.90 -29.48 0.29
C LYS A 483 -6.00 -28.91 1.21
N ASN A 484 -6.77 -27.94 0.71
CA ASN A 484 -7.88 -27.34 1.44
C ASN A 484 -8.98 -28.38 1.73
N GLU A 485 -9.32 -29.23 0.75
CA GLU A 485 -10.29 -30.31 0.92
C GLU A 485 -9.80 -31.36 1.95
N ALA A 486 -8.50 -31.70 1.94
CA ALA A 486 -7.91 -32.62 2.93
C ALA A 486 -7.99 -32.05 4.35
N VAL A 487 -7.67 -30.76 4.54
CA VAL A 487 -7.79 -30.07 5.83
C VAL A 487 -9.25 -30.07 6.31
N PHE A 488 -10.19 -29.78 5.43
CA PHE A 488 -11.61 -29.78 5.75
C PHE A 488 -12.13 -31.17 6.13
N ALA A 489 -11.72 -32.22 5.39
CA ALA A 489 -12.05 -33.60 5.71
C ALA A 489 -11.48 -34.03 7.08
N LYS A 490 -10.24 -33.65 7.40
CA LYS A 490 -9.66 -33.90 8.72
C LYS A 490 -10.45 -33.23 9.85
N ASN A 491 -10.81 -31.98 9.66
CA ASN A 491 -11.59 -31.23 10.66
C ASN A 491 -12.99 -31.81 10.88
N LYS A 492 -13.58 -32.45 9.86
CA LYS A 492 -14.85 -33.19 9.96
C LYS A 492 -14.70 -34.61 10.51
N GLY A 493 -13.49 -35.11 10.69
CA GLY A 493 -13.24 -36.47 11.15
C GLY A 493 -13.28 -37.54 10.04
N GLU A 494 -13.32 -37.13 8.77
CA GLU A 494 -13.31 -38.00 7.58
C GLU A 494 -11.86 -38.42 7.24
N PHE A 495 -11.19 -39.12 8.17
CA PHE A 495 -9.75 -39.41 8.06
C PHE A 495 -9.41 -40.26 6.85
N GLN A 496 -10.30 -41.13 6.39
CA GLN A 496 -10.06 -41.97 5.22
C GLN A 496 -9.98 -41.14 3.94
N LYS A 497 -10.92 -40.20 3.75
CA LYS A 497 -10.92 -39.25 2.62
C LYS A 497 -9.69 -38.34 2.68
N ALA A 498 -9.35 -37.82 3.86
CA ALA A 498 -8.18 -36.99 4.04
C ALA A 498 -6.89 -37.73 3.68
N ALA A 499 -6.76 -39.01 4.08
CA ALA A 499 -5.60 -39.83 3.74
C ALA A 499 -5.49 -40.12 2.24
N GLU A 500 -6.61 -40.39 1.57
CA GLU A 500 -6.66 -40.60 0.10
C GLU A 500 -6.16 -39.34 -0.64
N LEU A 501 -6.58 -38.16 -0.20
CA LEU A 501 -6.12 -36.91 -0.77
C LEU A 501 -4.63 -36.66 -0.54
N GLU A 502 -4.17 -36.79 0.73
CA GLU A 502 -2.80 -36.46 1.13
C GLU A 502 -1.75 -37.44 0.61
N TYR A 503 -2.06 -38.75 0.60
CA TYR A 503 -1.10 -39.79 0.22
C TYR A 503 -1.30 -40.33 -1.20
N GLY A 504 -2.43 -39.98 -1.83
CA GLY A 504 -2.76 -40.39 -3.20
C GLY A 504 -2.68 -39.25 -4.19
N LYS A 505 -3.71 -38.41 -4.21
CA LYS A 505 -3.89 -37.39 -5.28
C LYS A 505 -2.88 -36.26 -5.23
N ILE A 506 -2.57 -35.70 -4.04
CA ILE A 506 -1.63 -34.60 -3.93
C ILE A 506 -0.24 -35.00 -4.41
N PRO A 507 0.39 -36.12 -3.98
CA PRO A 507 1.70 -36.54 -4.49
C PRO A 507 1.72 -36.87 -6.00
N GLU A 508 0.61 -37.29 -6.57
CA GLU A 508 0.49 -37.52 -8.02
C GLU A 508 0.55 -36.19 -8.77
N CYS A 509 -0.23 -35.19 -8.36
CA CYS A 509 -0.19 -33.84 -8.93
C CYS A 509 1.16 -33.16 -8.72
N GLU A 510 1.82 -33.34 -7.56
CA GLU A 510 3.16 -32.80 -7.28
C GLU A 510 4.22 -33.40 -8.24
N LYS A 511 4.13 -34.68 -8.58
CA LYS A 511 5.00 -35.32 -9.58
C LYS A 511 4.77 -34.73 -10.97
N GLU A 512 3.52 -34.46 -11.35
CA GLU A 512 3.21 -33.83 -12.63
C GLU A 512 3.78 -32.41 -12.70
N VAL A 513 3.65 -31.62 -11.64
CA VAL A 513 4.26 -30.29 -11.54
C VAL A 513 5.78 -30.38 -11.67
N ALA A 514 6.43 -31.30 -10.96
CA ALA A 514 7.89 -31.48 -11.05
C ALA A 514 8.35 -31.81 -12.48
N ASN A 515 7.62 -32.66 -13.20
CA ASN A 515 7.92 -32.98 -14.61
C ASN A 515 7.76 -31.76 -15.52
N LEU A 516 6.73 -30.96 -15.32
CA LEU A 516 6.51 -29.73 -16.08
C LEU A 516 7.56 -28.65 -15.75
N GLU A 517 7.97 -28.53 -14.49
CA GLU A 517 9.04 -27.63 -14.07
C GLU A 517 10.40 -28.06 -14.64
N GLU A 518 10.69 -29.36 -14.75
CA GLU A 518 11.88 -29.86 -15.44
C GLU A 518 11.84 -29.53 -16.93
N LYS A 519 10.68 -29.68 -17.57
CA LYS A 519 10.49 -29.28 -18.96
C LYS A 519 10.72 -27.79 -19.14
N TRP A 520 10.19 -26.95 -18.25
CA TRP A 520 10.41 -25.51 -18.25
C TRP A 520 11.89 -25.17 -18.09
N LYS A 521 12.59 -25.82 -17.17
CA LYS A 521 14.02 -25.63 -16.95
C LYS A 521 14.85 -25.93 -18.21
N LYS A 522 14.56 -27.03 -18.91
CA LYS A 522 15.21 -27.35 -20.17
C LYS A 522 14.95 -26.33 -21.28
N MET A 523 13.74 -25.76 -21.30
CA MET A 523 13.42 -24.65 -22.22
C MET A 523 14.20 -23.39 -21.85
N SER A 524 14.34 -23.08 -20.56
CA SER A 524 15.05 -21.89 -20.08
C SER A 524 16.56 -21.90 -20.35
N GLU A 525 17.20 -23.06 -20.44
CA GLU A 525 18.61 -23.19 -20.80
C GLU A 525 18.88 -22.75 -22.25
N ASN A 526 17.89 -22.83 -23.13
CA ASN A 526 17.96 -22.37 -24.52
C ASN A 526 17.57 -20.91 -24.74
N GLY A 527 17.28 -20.18 -23.65
CA GLY A 527 16.77 -18.80 -23.64
C GLY A 527 15.27 -18.74 -23.79
N VAL A 528 14.59 -18.21 -22.77
CA VAL A 528 13.14 -18.01 -22.74
C VAL A 528 12.75 -16.55 -22.97
N LEU A 529 11.60 -16.35 -23.56
CA LEU A 529 10.98 -15.02 -23.73
C LEU A 529 10.25 -14.59 -22.44
N LEU A 530 9.72 -15.56 -21.68
CA LEU A 530 8.96 -15.33 -20.46
C LEU A 530 9.83 -15.56 -19.22
N LYS A 531 9.95 -14.56 -18.37
CA LYS A 531 10.42 -14.75 -16.99
C LYS A 531 9.25 -15.24 -16.15
N ASN A 532 9.44 -16.25 -15.30
CA ASN A 532 8.42 -16.80 -14.43
C ASN A 532 8.76 -16.70 -12.94
N GLN A 533 9.86 -16.05 -12.60
CA GLN A 533 10.36 -15.96 -11.25
C GLN A 533 10.50 -14.52 -10.80
N VAL A 534 9.94 -14.22 -9.63
CA VAL A 534 10.21 -12.98 -8.91
C VAL A 534 11.57 -13.09 -8.28
N ASP A 535 12.50 -12.27 -8.72
CA ASP A 535 13.87 -12.18 -8.24
C ASP A 535 14.14 -10.90 -7.47
N GLU A 536 15.35 -10.76 -6.93
CA GLU A 536 15.78 -9.58 -6.19
C GLU A 536 15.76 -8.31 -7.07
N ASP A 537 16.10 -8.44 -8.36
CA ASP A 537 16.13 -7.33 -9.31
C ASP A 537 14.75 -6.75 -9.55
N LEU A 538 13.74 -7.61 -9.68
CA LEU A 538 12.36 -7.18 -9.87
C LEU A 538 11.82 -6.46 -8.62
N VAL A 539 12.07 -7.02 -7.44
CA VAL A 539 11.70 -6.39 -6.16
C VAL A 539 12.34 -5.03 -6.00
N ALA A 540 13.64 -4.91 -6.31
CA ALA A 540 14.35 -3.64 -6.27
C ALA A 540 13.83 -2.66 -7.34
N GLY A 541 13.41 -3.17 -8.51
CA GLY A 541 12.77 -2.39 -9.57
C GLY A 541 11.45 -1.75 -9.12
N ILE A 542 10.57 -2.51 -8.45
CA ILE A 542 9.31 -2.00 -7.88
C ILE A 542 9.62 -0.95 -6.81
N LEU A 543 10.51 -1.28 -5.89
CA LEU A 543 10.89 -0.34 -4.83
C LEU A 543 11.48 0.96 -5.40
N SER A 544 12.24 0.87 -6.50
CA SER A 544 12.75 2.04 -7.21
C SER A 544 11.62 2.92 -7.77
N LYS A 545 10.56 2.32 -8.29
CA LYS A 545 9.37 3.05 -8.75
C LYS A 545 8.67 3.78 -7.59
N TRP A 546 8.58 3.15 -6.42
CA TRP A 546 7.94 3.73 -5.24
C TRP A 546 8.74 4.88 -4.62
N THR A 547 10.06 4.69 -4.53
CA THR A 547 10.95 5.59 -3.78
C THR A 547 11.67 6.60 -4.67
N GLY A 548 11.73 6.36 -5.99
CA GLY A 548 12.56 7.13 -6.92
C GLY A 548 14.06 6.85 -6.82
N ILE A 549 14.49 5.84 -6.05
CA ILE A 549 15.91 5.48 -5.86
C ILE A 549 16.32 4.44 -6.90
N SER A 550 17.48 4.63 -7.55
CA SER A 550 17.96 3.72 -8.61
C SER A 550 18.21 2.28 -8.13
N VAL A 551 17.72 1.30 -8.91
CA VAL A 551 17.87 -0.15 -8.66
C VAL A 551 19.32 -0.58 -8.48
N GLN A 552 20.21 -0.09 -9.33
CA GLN A 552 21.64 -0.46 -9.29
C GLN A 552 22.29 -0.15 -7.93
N LYS A 553 21.79 0.90 -7.23
CA LYS A 553 22.29 1.26 -5.92
C LYS A 553 21.74 0.40 -4.80
N MET A 554 20.54 -0.13 -4.96
CA MET A 554 19.94 -1.02 -3.97
C MET A 554 20.65 -2.37 -3.94
N LEU A 555 21.17 -2.83 -5.07
CA LEU A 555 21.75 -4.16 -5.26
C LEU A 555 23.29 -4.20 -5.17
N THR A 556 23.97 -3.11 -5.56
CA THR A 556 25.44 -3.09 -5.53
C THR A 556 25.95 -3.09 -4.09
N SER A 557 26.99 -3.86 -3.82
CA SER A 557 27.60 -3.89 -2.49
C SER A 557 28.06 -2.47 -2.13
N GLU A 558 27.40 -1.84 -1.15
CA GLU A 558 27.66 -0.46 -0.72
C GLU A 558 29.14 -0.23 -0.36
N LYS A 559 29.79 -1.26 0.12
CA LYS A 559 31.19 -1.16 0.56
C LYS A 559 32.13 -0.67 -0.55
N GLN A 560 31.99 -1.18 -1.78
CA GLN A 560 32.83 -0.75 -2.91
C GLN A 560 32.56 0.70 -3.31
N LYS A 561 31.27 1.10 -3.34
CA LYS A 561 30.87 2.46 -3.68
C LYS A 561 31.44 3.51 -2.74
N PHE A 562 31.35 3.26 -1.41
CA PHE A 562 31.91 4.20 -0.43
C PHE A 562 33.45 4.27 -0.47
N LEU A 563 34.15 3.28 -1.01
CA LEU A 563 35.59 3.38 -1.21
C LEU A 563 35.97 4.40 -2.29
N GLU A 564 35.11 4.62 -3.29
CA GLU A 564 35.35 5.49 -4.44
C GLU A 564 34.79 6.92 -4.27
N VAL A 565 34.11 7.23 -3.14
CA VAL A 565 33.46 8.54 -2.90
C VAL A 565 34.43 9.72 -3.11
N GLU A 566 35.68 9.61 -2.64
CA GLU A 566 36.67 10.69 -2.74
C GLU A 566 37.03 10.99 -4.21
N LYS A 567 37.19 9.98 -5.04
CA LYS A 567 37.48 10.13 -6.46
C LYS A 567 36.39 10.88 -7.18
N HIS A 568 35.12 10.45 -6.98
CA HIS A 568 33.99 11.08 -7.63
C HIS A 568 33.74 12.50 -7.19
N LEU A 569 33.98 12.82 -5.90
CA LEU A 569 33.89 14.20 -5.41
C LEU A 569 34.93 15.08 -6.08
N LYS A 570 36.16 14.60 -6.23
CA LYS A 570 37.25 15.36 -6.88
C LYS A 570 37.04 15.57 -8.38
N GLU A 571 36.32 14.66 -9.06
CA GLU A 571 35.92 14.82 -10.46
C GLU A 571 34.88 15.96 -10.64
N SER A 572 34.08 16.23 -9.62
CA SER A 572 32.98 17.19 -9.66
C SER A 572 33.30 18.56 -9.02
N VAL A 573 34.31 18.61 -8.18
CA VAL A 573 34.71 19.83 -7.44
C VAL A 573 36.21 20.00 -7.51
N ILE A 574 36.65 21.11 -8.10
CA ILE A 574 38.06 21.42 -8.34
C ILE A 574 38.64 22.26 -7.19
N GLY A 575 39.91 22.05 -6.87
CA GLY A 575 40.71 22.86 -5.96
C GLY A 575 40.39 22.71 -4.46
N GLN A 576 39.64 21.68 -4.07
CA GLN A 576 39.25 21.45 -2.68
C GLN A 576 39.66 20.08 -2.13
N ASP A 577 40.79 19.55 -2.58
CA ASP A 577 41.23 18.18 -2.27
C ASP A 577 41.19 17.83 -0.78
N LYS A 578 41.69 18.74 0.07
CA LYS A 578 41.72 18.52 1.53
C LYS A 578 40.34 18.45 2.13
N ALA A 579 39.42 19.33 1.71
CA ALA A 579 38.04 19.38 2.16
C ALA A 579 37.29 18.10 1.72
N LEU A 580 37.45 17.70 0.46
CA LEU A 580 36.79 16.51 -0.10
C LEU A 580 37.35 15.22 0.52
N SER A 581 38.65 15.14 0.79
CA SER A 581 39.25 13.99 1.48
C SER A 581 38.77 13.88 2.93
N ALA A 582 38.56 14.98 3.64
CA ALA A 582 38.00 15.01 5.00
C ALA A 582 36.56 14.53 4.97
N LEU A 583 35.72 15.07 4.06
CA LEU A 583 34.35 14.68 3.86
C LEU A 583 34.23 13.17 3.55
N ALA A 584 35.03 12.66 2.63
CA ALA A 584 35.06 11.26 2.26
C ALA A 584 35.42 10.34 3.44
N ARG A 585 36.41 10.72 4.23
CA ARG A 585 36.81 9.95 5.44
C ARG A 585 35.69 9.88 6.48
N ALA A 586 35.02 11.02 6.73
CA ALA A 586 33.94 11.09 7.70
C ALA A 586 32.74 10.17 7.26
N ILE A 587 32.38 10.23 5.98
CA ILE A 587 31.32 9.36 5.40
C ILE A 587 31.70 7.89 5.49
N LYS A 588 32.95 7.53 5.13
CA LYS A 588 33.46 6.15 5.23
C LYS A 588 33.40 5.63 6.67
N ARG A 589 33.80 6.45 7.66
CA ARG A 589 33.77 6.10 9.09
C ARG A 589 32.34 5.83 9.59
N ASN A 590 31.39 6.69 9.23
CA ASN A 590 29.99 6.53 9.62
C ASN A 590 29.34 5.28 9.00
N LYS A 591 29.62 5.00 7.73
CA LYS A 591 29.10 3.81 7.05
C LYS A 591 29.77 2.49 7.47
N ALA A 592 30.96 2.56 8.06
CA ALA A 592 31.59 1.38 8.67
C ALA A 592 30.91 0.93 9.98
N GLY A 593 29.88 1.63 10.46
CA GLY A 593 29.15 1.29 11.70
C GLY A 593 29.93 1.63 12.97
N LEU A 594 30.88 2.55 12.89
CA LEU A 594 31.69 2.99 14.04
C LEU A 594 31.01 4.11 14.85
N ASN A 595 29.88 4.62 14.36
CA ASN A 595 29.08 5.64 15.05
C ASN A 595 27.76 5.02 15.58
N ALA A 596 27.09 5.74 16.50
CA ALA A 596 25.80 5.29 17.06
C ALA A 596 24.72 5.22 15.97
N ASP A 597 23.93 4.13 15.96
CA ASP A 597 22.86 3.84 14.99
C ASP A 597 21.73 4.88 14.93
N ASN A 598 21.73 5.85 15.83
CA ASN A 598 20.64 6.82 15.98
C ASN A 598 20.93 8.21 15.41
N LYS A 599 22.01 8.38 14.63
CA LYS A 599 22.39 9.69 14.06
C LYS A 599 22.21 9.74 12.54
N PRO A 600 22.14 10.95 11.93
CA PRO A 600 22.24 11.10 10.48
C PRO A 600 23.50 10.45 9.91
N ILE A 601 23.49 10.12 8.58
CA ILE A 601 24.65 9.53 7.87
C ILE A 601 25.90 10.41 8.02
N GLY A 602 25.72 11.72 8.11
CA GLY A 602 26.78 12.69 8.36
C GLY A 602 26.26 14.07 8.64
N SER A 603 27.02 14.83 9.43
CA SER A 603 26.69 16.19 9.81
C SER A 603 27.94 17.07 9.72
N PHE A 604 27.91 18.03 8.80
CA PHE A 604 29.10 18.81 8.41
C PHE A 604 28.83 20.30 8.44
N LEU A 605 29.84 21.07 8.89
CA LEU A 605 29.87 22.51 8.75
C LEU A 605 30.94 22.90 7.70
N PHE A 606 30.50 23.47 6.59
CA PHE A 606 31.36 23.95 5.51
C PHE A 606 31.66 25.42 5.69
N LEU A 607 32.91 25.76 5.90
CA LEU A 607 33.41 27.10 6.10
C LEU A 607 34.24 27.61 4.91
N GLY A 608 34.14 28.86 4.58
CA GLY A 608 34.96 29.47 3.55
C GLY A 608 34.26 30.61 2.81
N PRO A 609 35.00 31.38 2.00
CA PRO A 609 34.46 32.48 1.23
C PRO A 609 33.38 32.06 0.23
N THR A 610 32.71 33.02 -0.38
CA THR A 610 31.68 32.77 -1.40
C THR A 610 32.33 32.22 -2.67
N GLY A 611 31.66 31.31 -3.37
CA GLY A 611 32.10 30.84 -4.71
C GLY A 611 33.21 29.78 -4.71
N VAL A 612 33.62 29.23 -3.55
CA VAL A 612 34.70 28.21 -3.45
C VAL A 612 34.23 26.76 -3.63
N GLY A 613 32.93 26.51 -3.88
CA GLY A 613 32.44 25.19 -4.18
C GLY A 613 31.69 24.47 -3.03
N LYS A 614 31.33 25.16 -1.92
CA LYS A 614 30.55 24.54 -0.81
C LYS A 614 29.25 23.89 -1.26
N THR A 615 28.40 24.63 -1.96
CA THR A 615 27.11 24.11 -2.48
C THR A 615 27.30 23.05 -3.57
N GLN A 616 28.38 23.20 -4.41
CA GLN A 616 28.70 22.22 -5.44
C GLN A 616 29.12 20.86 -4.84
N SER A 617 29.86 20.91 -3.71
CA SER A 617 30.23 19.69 -2.99
C SER A 617 29.00 18.95 -2.43
N ALA A 618 27.98 19.68 -1.94
CA ALA A 618 26.72 19.10 -1.49
C ALA A 618 25.93 18.47 -2.66
N LYS A 619 25.89 19.12 -3.84
CA LYS A 619 25.28 18.57 -5.06
C LYS A 619 26.01 17.32 -5.55
N ALA A 620 27.33 17.36 -5.62
CA ALA A 620 28.15 16.23 -6.02
C ALA A 620 27.95 15.03 -5.08
N LEU A 621 27.82 15.29 -3.79
CA LEU A 621 27.53 14.27 -2.79
C LEU A 621 26.14 13.67 -2.97
N ALA A 622 25.11 14.48 -3.21
CA ALA A 622 23.76 14.02 -3.49
C ALA A 622 23.73 13.15 -4.75
N LYS A 623 24.35 13.61 -5.83
CA LYS A 623 24.47 12.86 -7.07
C LYS A 623 25.18 11.51 -6.88
N PHE A 624 26.29 11.53 -6.13
CA PHE A 624 27.06 10.30 -5.89
C PHE A 624 26.30 9.29 -5.02
N LEU A 625 25.68 9.74 -3.91
CA LEU A 625 25.03 8.85 -2.95
C LEU A 625 23.64 8.42 -3.40
N PHE A 626 22.90 9.31 -4.07
CA PHE A 626 21.49 9.10 -4.38
C PHE A 626 21.16 9.12 -5.90
N ASP A 627 22.20 9.26 -6.80
CA ASP A 627 22.14 9.36 -8.27
C ASP A 627 21.26 10.49 -8.81
N ASP A 628 20.85 11.39 -7.93
CA ASP A 628 20.01 12.52 -8.28
C ASP A 628 20.53 13.79 -7.59
N GLU A 629 20.86 14.81 -8.37
CA GLU A 629 21.18 16.12 -7.81
C GLU A 629 19.99 16.76 -7.10
N LYS A 630 18.77 16.38 -7.49
CA LYS A 630 17.51 16.83 -6.84
C LYS A 630 17.26 16.16 -5.48
N ALA A 631 18.09 15.17 -5.09
CA ALA A 631 18.10 14.64 -3.75
C ALA A 631 18.76 15.60 -2.75
N MET A 632 19.34 16.73 -3.20
CA MET A 632 19.75 17.83 -2.34
C MET A 632 18.55 18.75 -2.10
N ILE A 633 18.20 18.94 -0.83
CA ILE A 633 17.14 19.87 -0.39
C ILE A 633 17.84 21.06 0.27
N ARG A 634 17.62 22.25 -0.26
CA ARG A 634 18.25 23.49 0.24
C ARG A 634 17.25 24.30 1.06
N PHE A 635 17.71 24.71 2.25
CA PHE A 635 17.05 25.69 3.11
C PHE A 635 17.94 26.91 3.21
N ASP A 636 17.47 28.05 2.71
CA ASP A 636 18.16 29.33 2.84
C ASP A 636 17.86 29.91 4.22
N MET A 637 18.87 29.99 5.05
CA MET A 637 18.71 30.44 6.44
C MET A 637 18.43 31.95 6.58
N SER A 638 18.56 32.71 5.50
CA SER A 638 18.09 34.10 5.47
C SER A 638 16.55 34.23 5.58
N GLU A 639 15.81 33.18 5.21
CA GLU A 639 14.35 33.12 5.38
C GLU A 639 13.91 32.81 6.84
N PHE A 640 14.85 32.36 7.67
CA PHE A 640 14.62 31.93 9.05
C PHE A 640 15.33 32.81 10.08
N MET A 641 15.43 34.09 9.79
CA MET A 641 16.06 35.11 10.67
C MET A 641 15.19 35.45 11.87
N GLU A 642 13.85 35.36 11.71
CA GLU A 642 12.92 35.75 12.74
C GLU A 642 12.32 34.53 13.48
N LYS A 643 12.00 34.70 14.76
CA LYS A 643 11.51 33.60 15.61
C LYS A 643 10.25 32.91 15.05
N HIS A 644 9.34 33.66 14.45
CA HIS A 644 8.13 33.07 13.90
C HIS A 644 8.39 32.26 12.62
N SER A 645 9.41 32.60 11.83
CA SER A 645 9.80 31.84 10.66
C SER A 645 10.37 30.44 11.01
N VAL A 646 10.99 30.31 12.21
CA VAL A 646 11.54 29.04 12.69
C VAL A 646 10.44 27.99 12.87
N SER A 647 9.23 28.39 13.25
CA SER A 647 8.10 27.45 13.39
C SER A 647 7.68 26.81 12.05
N ARG A 648 8.00 27.41 10.89
CA ARG A 648 7.77 26.82 9.57
C ARG A 648 8.58 25.52 9.36
N LEU A 649 9.74 25.37 10.00
CA LEU A 649 10.55 24.16 9.86
C LEU A 649 9.88 22.91 10.43
N LEU A 650 9.24 23.00 11.59
CA LEU A 650 8.56 21.89 12.25
C LEU A 650 7.03 21.97 12.18
N GLY A 651 6.48 23.08 11.67
CA GLY A 651 5.06 23.38 11.59
C GLY A 651 4.58 24.32 12.71
N ALA A 652 3.51 25.07 12.43
CA ALA A 652 2.91 26.00 13.36
C ALA A 652 2.24 25.28 14.54
N PRO A 653 2.31 25.82 15.76
CA PRO A 653 1.59 25.26 16.91
C PRO A 653 0.07 25.22 16.71
N PRO A 654 -0.68 24.35 17.44
CA PRO A 654 -2.13 24.32 17.38
C PRO A 654 -2.76 25.69 17.61
N GLY A 655 -3.68 26.09 16.74
CA GLY A 655 -4.37 27.37 16.81
C GLY A 655 -3.76 28.51 15.98
N TYR A 656 -2.62 28.30 15.34
CA TYR A 656 -2.03 29.26 14.41
C TYR A 656 -2.30 28.89 12.95
N VAL A 657 -2.32 29.89 12.06
CA VAL A 657 -2.49 29.72 10.61
C VAL A 657 -1.34 28.84 10.08
N GLY A 658 -1.64 27.85 9.25
CA GLY A 658 -0.65 26.90 8.70
C GLY A 658 -0.38 25.64 9.56
N HIS A 659 -1.10 25.42 10.67
CA HIS A 659 -0.96 24.19 11.47
C HIS A 659 -1.27 22.91 10.67
N GLU A 660 -2.19 22.98 9.70
CA GLU A 660 -2.55 21.82 8.87
C GLU A 660 -1.54 21.49 7.77
N GLU A 661 -0.64 22.40 7.42
CA GLU A 661 0.33 22.21 6.33
C GLU A 661 1.55 21.36 6.73
N GLY A 662 1.81 21.18 8.04
CA GLY A 662 3.02 20.52 8.54
C GLY A 662 4.27 21.40 8.46
N GLY A 663 5.44 20.88 8.87
CA GLY A 663 6.71 21.59 8.82
C GLY A 663 7.45 21.40 7.51
N GLU A 664 8.01 22.47 6.94
CA GLU A 664 8.77 22.43 5.67
C GLU A 664 9.91 21.41 5.72
N LEU A 665 10.68 21.38 6.79
CA LEU A 665 11.80 20.46 6.98
C LEU A 665 11.31 19.02 7.16
N THR A 666 10.32 18.82 8.02
CA THR A 666 9.78 17.48 8.31
C THR A 666 9.07 16.87 7.11
N GLU A 667 8.27 17.68 6.38
CA GLU A 667 7.61 17.22 5.16
C GLU A 667 8.60 16.92 4.03
N ALA A 668 9.65 17.73 3.88
CA ALA A 668 10.67 17.51 2.85
C ALA A 668 11.39 16.17 3.08
N VAL A 669 11.79 15.88 4.33
CA VAL A 669 12.47 14.62 4.68
C VAL A 669 11.51 13.44 4.64
N ARG A 670 10.25 13.61 5.03
CA ARG A 670 9.24 12.55 4.91
C ARG A 670 9.04 12.11 3.46
N ARG A 671 9.02 13.08 2.51
CA ARG A 671 8.92 12.80 1.07
C ARG A 671 10.21 12.24 0.47
N LYS A 672 11.36 12.67 0.97
CA LYS A 672 12.69 12.24 0.50
C LYS A 672 13.59 11.86 1.67
N PRO A 673 13.39 10.66 2.26
CA PRO A 673 14.18 10.23 3.43
C PRO A 673 15.67 10.09 3.15
N TYR A 674 16.03 9.83 1.90
CA TYR A 674 17.41 9.73 1.41
C TYR A 674 17.78 11.01 0.68
N SER A 675 18.31 11.99 1.42
CA SER A 675 18.60 13.31 0.89
C SER A 675 19.80 13.96 1.58
N VAL A 676 20.39 14.92 0.88
CA VAL A 676 21.37 15.88 1.46
C VAL A 676 20.58 17.13 1.82
N LEU A 677 20.55 17.45 3.10
CA LEU A 677 19.94 18.68 3.62
C LEU A 677 21.00 19.75 3.71
N LEU A 678 20.86 20.77 2.88
CA LEU A 678 21.78 21.92 2.84
C LEU A 678 21.12 23.11 3.55
N PHE A 679 21.64 23.48 4.70
CA PHE A 679 21.29 24.71 5.39
C PHE A 679 22.32 25.80 5.00
N ASP A 680 21.91 26.67 4.11
CA ASP A 680 22.83 27.66 3.51
C ASP A 680 22.83 28.95 4.34
N GLU A 681 24.02 29.54 4.54
CA GLU A 681 24.26 30.78 5.30
C GLU A 681 23.70 30.71 6.73
N VAL A 682 24.11 29.69 7.49
CA VAL A 682 23.57 29.42 8.84
C VAL A 682 23.83 30.53 9.86
N GLU A 683 24.83 31.41 9.59
CA GLU A 683 25.10 32.61 10.41
C GLU A 683 23.91 33.60 10.40
N LYS A 684 23.04 33.55 9.43
CA LYS A 684 21.85 34.40 9.34
C LYS A 684 20.65 33.84 10.12
N ALA A 685 20.66 32.55 10.48
CA ALA A 685 19.54 31.88 11.14
C ALA A 685 19.27 32.42 12.55
N HIS A 686 18.01 32.45 12.95
CA HIS A 686 17.64 32.67 14.35
C HIS A 686 18.19 31.56 15.25
N LYS A 687 18.56 31.90 16.50
CA LYS A 687 19.17 30.94 17.46
C LYS A 687 18.33 29.69 17.73
N ASP A 688 17.03 29.76 17.60
CA ASP A 688 16.12 28.63 17.83
C ASP A 688 16.22 27.54 16.73
N VAL A 689 16.75 27.88 15.52
CA VAL A 689 17.05 26.89 14.47
C VAL A 689 18.09 25.88 14.96
N PHE A 690 19.12 26.36 15.67
CA PHE A 690 20.16 25.48 16.22
C PHE A 690 19.61 24.52 17.29
N ASN A 691 18.60 24.93 18.05
CA ASN A 691 17.95 24.05 19.03
C ASN A 691 17.20 22.89 18.33
N ILE A 692 16.56 23.14 17.18
CA ILE A 692 15.92 22.10 16.36
C ILE A 692 17.00 21.16 15.81
N LEU A 693 18.07 21.72 15.23
CA LEU A 693 19.15 20.93 14.66
C LEU A 693 19.85 20.08 15.72
N LEU A 694 20.05 20.57 16.95
CA LEU A 694 20.61 19.79 18.05
C LEU A 694 19.82 18.48 18.27
N GLY A 695 18.50 18.55 18.34
CA GLY A 695 17.66 17.33 18.50
C GLY A 695 17.84 16.35 17.34
N ILE A 696 17.93 16.85 16.11
CA ILE A 696 18.14 16.02 14.92
C ILE A 696 19.53 15.37 14.93
N LEU A 697 20.58 16.13 15.29
CA LEU A 697 21.96 15.64 15.33
C LEU A 697 22.18 14.60 16.43
N ASP A 698 21.42 14.66 17.53
CA ASP A 698 21.54 13.71 18.64
C ASP A 698 20.71 12.45 18.45
N ASP A 699 19.42 12.63 18.16
CA ASP A 699 18.43 11.54 18.13
C ASP A 699 18.13 11.03 16.71
N GLY A 700 18.61 11.71 15.66
CA GLY A 700 18.32 11.37 14.27
C GLY A 700 16.83 11.46 13.91
N ARG A 701 16.05 12.25 14.69
CA ARG A 701 14.61 12.39 14.48
C ARG A 701 14.11 13.77 14.90
N ALA A 702 13.02 14.22 14.30
CA ALA A 702 12.30 15.40 14.74
C ALA A 702 10.80 15.12 14.75
N THR A 703 10.09 15.72 15.70
CA THR A 703 8.63 15.62 15.79
C THR A 703 8.02 16.94 15.34
N ASP A 704 7.11 16.85 14.36
CA ASP A 704 6.40 18.01 13.85
C ASP A 704 5.32 18.53 14.82
N SER A 705 4.71 19.66 14.48
CA SER A 705 3.61 20.26 15.27
C SER A 705 2.35 19.37 15.36
N LYS A 706 2.18 18.38 14.46
CA LYS A 706 1.09 17.41 14.47
C LYS A 706 1.40 16.19 15.33
N GLY A 707 2.59 16.11 15.93
CA GLY A 707 3.06 14.97 16.72
C GLY A 707 3.56 13.79 15.88
N VAL A 708 3.81 14.00 14.58
CA VAL A 708 4.40 12.99 13.70
C VAL A 708 5.91 13.06 13.83
N THR A 709 6.54 11.93 14.16
CA THR A 709 8.01 11.82 14.26
C THR A 709 8.57 11.42 12.90
N VAL A 710 9.50 12.23 12.38
CA VAL A 710 10.20 12.02 11.11
C VAL A 710 11.63 11.56 11.38
N ASP A 711 12.08 10.54 10.65
CA ASP A 711 13.40 9.94 10.77
C ASP A 711 14.40 10.64 9.83
N PHE A 712 15.54 11.11 10.40
CA PHE A 712 16.63 11.77 9.69
C PHE A 712 17.88 10.89 9.57
N LYS A 713 17.84 9.63 10.01
CA LYS A 713 19.02 8.74 10.03
C LYS A 713 19.60 8.46 8.65
N ASN A 714 18.79 8.58 7.61
CA ASN A 714 19.22 8.38 6.22
C ASN A 714 19.58 9.68 5.49
N THR A 715 19.64 10.81 6.20
CA THR A 715 20.00 12.10 5.62
C THR A 715 21.45 12.44 5.90
N ILE A 716 22.00 13.34 5.09
CA ILE A 716 23.28 14.02 5.36
C ILE A 716 22.96 15.49 5.57
N ILE A 717 23.42 16.04 6.67
CA ILE A 717 23.21 17.42 7.06
C ILE A 717 24.45 18.22 6.75
N ILE A 718 24.34 19.22 5.89
CA ILE A 718 25.43 20.16 5.53
C ILE A 718 24.96 21.55 5.88
N LEU A 719 25.74 22.22 6.70
CA LEU A 719 25.59 23.60 7.08
C LEU A 719 26.67 24.41 6.35
N THR A 720 26.33 25.48 5.64
CA THR A 720 27.34 26.37 5.04
C THR A 720 27.41 27.69 5.81
N SER A 721 28.58 28.22 5.93
CA SER A 721 28.79 29.50 6.57
C SER A 721 29.97 30.28 5.95
N ASN A 722 29.87 31.59 5.99
CA ASN A 722 30.93 32.52 5.63
C ASN A 722 31.67 33.07 6.87
N ILE A 723 31.35 32.56 8.06
CA ILE A 723 32.11 32.87 9.28
C ILE A 723 33.57 32.48 9.08
N ALA A 724 34.47 33.28 9.61
CA ALA A 724 35.93 33.14 9.51
C ALA A 724 36.49 33.20 8.07
N SER A 725 35.73 33.71 7.10
CA SER A 725 36.23 33.85 5.71
C SER A 725 37.49 34.70 5.64
N SER A 726 37.56 35.81 6.39
CA SER A 726 38.74 36.68 6.46
C SER A 726 39.95 35.94 7.02
N ALA A 727 39.78 35.10 8.04
CA ALA A 727 40.88 34.31 8.60
C ALA A 727 41.33 33.21 7.60
N ILE A 728 40.37 32.64 6.86
CA ILE A 728 40.68 31.63 5.84
C ILE A 728 41.39 32.20 4.62
N MET A 729 41.10 33.46 4.25
CA MET A 729 41.76 34.16 3.14
C MET A 729 43.17 34.67 3.46
N ASN A 730 43.39 35.15 4.69
CA ASN A 730 44.59 35.88 5.05
C ASN A 730 45.63 35.10 5.89
N LEU A 731 45.21 34.00 6.52
CA LEU A 731 46.05 33.19 7.39
C LEU A 731 46.28 31.78 6.79
N SER A 732 47.35 31.12 7.25
CA SER A 732 47.64 29.74 6.82
C SER A 732 48.09 28.85 7.98
N GLY A 733 47.94 27.56 7.83
CA GLY A 733 48.40 26.55 8.78
C GLY A 733 47.72 26.66 10.16
N LYS A 734 48.49 26.51 11.26
CA LYS A 734 47.95 26.47 12.62
C LYS A 734 47.34 27.79 13.07
N GLU A 735 47.79 28.93 12.55
CA GLU A 735 47.24 30.24 12.87
C GLU A 735 45.82 30.38 12.30
N GLN A 736 45.61 29.94 11.08
CA GLN A 736 44.26 29.85 10.45
C GLN A 736 43.31 28.96 11.26
N GLU A 737 43.74 27.74 11.63
CA GLU A 737 42.93 26.83 12.41
C GLU A 737 42.51 27.41 13.76
N ASN A 738 43.42 28.11 14.46
CA ASN A 738 43.13 28.73 15.75
C ASN A 738 42.17 29.92 15.60
N ALA A 739 42.38 30.76 14.59
CA ALA A 739 41.51 31.90 14.29
C ALA A 739 40.06 31.40 13.95
N VAL A 740 39.94 30.41 13.06
CA VAL A 740 38.66 29.80 12.72
C VAL A 740 37.95 29.21 13.95
N LYS A 741 38.68 28.47 14.80
CA LYS A 741 38.11 27.91 16.04
C LYS A 741 37.62 28.99 17.00
N ASN A 742 38.31 30.11 17.12
CA ASN A 742 37.91 31.21 18.00
C ASN A 742 36.66 31.91 17.47
N GLU A 743 36.58 32.19 16.16
CA GLU A 743 35.38 32.80 15.56
C GLU A 743 34.17 31.90 15.67
N LEU A 744 34.33 30.60 15.46
CA LEU A 744 33.23 29.63 15.62
C LEU A 744 32.71 29.57 17.06
N LYS A 745 33.61 29.61 18.08
CA LYS A 745 33.21 29.61 19.49
C LYS A 745 32.46 30.88 19.90
N ASN A 746 32.72 31.99 19.23
CA ASN A 746 32.00 33.24 19.47
C ASN A 746 30.58 33.22 18.92
N PHE A 747 30.35 32.47 17.85
CA PHE A 747 29.04 32.41 17.18
C PHE A 747 28.19 31.21 17.61
N PHE A 748 28.77 30.04 17.64
CA PHE A 748 28.07 28.79 17.97
C PHE A 748 28.35 28.36 19.41
N LYS A 749 27.31 27.81 20.06
CA LYS A 749 27.50 27.17 21.36
C LYS A 749 28.43 25.96 21.24
N PRO A 750 29.33 25.71 22.21
CA PRO A 750 30.22 24.55 22.20
C PRO A 750 29.48 23.20 22.05
N GLU A 751 28.31 23.13 22.65
CA GLU A 751 27.42 21.97 22.57
C GLU A 751 27.05 21.62 21.10
N PHE A 752 26.72 22.62 20.30
CA PHE A 752 26.36 22.44 18.89
C PHE A 752 27.54 21.96 18.06
N LEU A 753 28.72 22.62 18.24
CA LEU A 753 29.92 22.24 17.50
C LEU A 753 30.40 20.81 17.80
N ASN A 754 30.18 20.32 19.02
CA ASN A 754 30.58 18.97 19.44
C ASN A 754 29.64 17.88 18.88
N ARG A 755 28.49 18.26 18.31
CA ARG A 755 27.54 17.31 17.71
C ARG A 755 27.75 17.11 16.21
N LEU A 756 28.55 18.01 15.60
CA LEU A 756 28.94 17.86 14.19
C LEU A 756 30.02 16.79 14.05
N ASP A 757 29.96 16.02 12.99
CA ASP A 757 30.94 14.97 12.69
C ASP A 757 32.27 15.57 12.27
N ASP A 758 32.23 16.67 11.47
CA ASP A 758 33.45 17.41 11.08
C ASP A 758 33.14 18.86 10.67
N ILE A 759 34.16 19.70 10.77
CA ILE A 759 34.16 21.09 10.33
C ILE A 759 35.15 21.20 9.18
N ILE A 760 34.64 21.43 7.97
CA ILE A 760 35.39 21.36 6.74
C ILE A 760 35.65 22.76 6.20
N THR A 761 36.92 23.13 6.08
CA THR A 761 37.36 24.44 5.56
C THR A 761 37.61 24.35 4.07
N PHE A 762 36.93 25.20 3.29
CA PHE A 762 37.14 25.41 1.87
C PHE A 762 38.11 26.58 1.66
N ASN A 763 39.19 26.34 0.94
CA ASN A 763 40.18 27.34 0.65
C ASN A 763 39.77 28.27 -0.50
N PRO A 764 40.28 29.49 -0.58
CA PRO A 764 40.15 30.33 -1.75
C PRO A 764 40.69 29.63 -3.00
N LEU A 765 40.03 29.86 -4.14
CA LEU A 765 40.47 29.33 -5.43
C LEU A 765 41.52 30.22 -6.05
N GLY A 766 42.48 29.62 -6.81
CA GLY A 766 43.46 30.32 -7.61
C GLY A 766 43.10 30.34 -9.10
N LYS A 767 44.03 30.89 -9.91
CA LYS A 767 43.83 31.00 -11.36
C LYS A 767 43.89 29.67 -12.08
N ASP A 768 44.68 28.75 -11.56
CA ASP A 768 44.79 27.40 -12.17
C ASP A 768 43.51 26.61 -11.94
N GLU A 769 42.90 26.72 -10.76
CA GLU A 769 41.63 26.09 -10.46
C GLU A 769 40.49 26.72 -11.28
N ALA A 770 40.50 28.04 -11.51
CA ALA A 770 39.54 28.72 -12.36
C ALA A 770 39.52 28.16 -13.79
N TYR A 771 40.72 27.91 -14.35
CA TYR A 771 40.84 27.27 -15.68
C TYR A 771 40.21 25.87 -15.72
N GLU A 772 40.50 25.03 -14.76
CA GLU A 772 39.92 23.69 -14.72
C GLU A 772 38.40 23.73 -14.47
N ILE A 773 37.91 24.72 -13.70
CA ILE A 773 36.45 24.93 -13.51
C ILE A 773 35.76 25.33 -14.81
N VAL A 774 36.39 26.18 -15.65
CA VAL A 774 35.85 26.54 -16.96
C VAL A 774 35.70 25.31 -17.83
N LYS A 775 36.70 24.42 -17.86
CA LYS A 775 36.59 23.15 -18.61
C LYS A 775 35.45 22.26 -18.12
N LEU A 776 35.25 22.20 -16.79
CA LEU A 776 34.17 21.45 -16.19
C LEU A 776 32.79 22.02 -16.57
N LEU A 777 32.63 23.34 -16.49
CA LEU A 777 31.39 24.02 -16.88
C LEU A 777 31.10 23.90 -18.37
N PHE A 778 32.15 23.93 -19.23
CA PHE A 778 32.02 23.72 -20.64
C PHE A 778 31.54 22.31 -21.01
N LYS A 779 31.88 21.26 -20.24
CA LYS A 779 31.36 19.90 -20.45
C LYS A 779 29.84 19.82 -20.31
N ASP A 780 29.25 20.63 -19.43
CA ASP A 780 27.81 20.69 -19.28
C ASP A 780 27.14 21.36 -20.49
N LEU A 781 27.77 22.43 -21.04
CA LEU A 781 27.34 23.06 -22.29
C LEU A 781 27.49 22.12 -23.47
N GLN A 782 28.61 21.38 -23.55
CA GLN A 782 28.87 20.41 -24.61
C GLN A 782 27.78 19.34 -24.69
N LYS A 783 27.36 18.76 -23.56
CA LYS A 783 26.22 17.82 -23.50
C LYS A 783 24.90 18.42 -24.01
N SER A 784 24.66 19.70 -23.68
CA SER A 784 23.47 20.39 -24.14
C SER A 784 23.47 20.60 -25.66
N LEU A 785 24.64 20.85 -26.26
CA LEU A 785 24.84 20.97 -27.69
C LEU A 785 24.76 19.62 -28.41
N GLU A 786 25.32 18.56 -27.81
CA GLU A 786 25.22 17.18 -28.32
C GLU A 786 23.76 16.71 -28.42
N ASN A 787 22.89 17.09 -27.48
CA ASN A 787 21.47 16.82 -27.54
C ASN A 787 20.76 17.51 -28.73
N LYS A 788 21.39 18.56 -29.31
CA LYS A 788 20.96 19.24 -30.52
C LYS A 788 21.72 18.79 -31.78
N GLY A 789 22.51 17.73 -31.66
CA GLY A 789 23.32 17.19 -32.75
C GLY A 789 24.56 18.00 -33.10
N ILE A 790 24.97 18.98 -32.28
CA ILE A 790 26.15 19.84 -32.50
C ILE A 790 27.29 19.38 -31.62
N LYS A 791 28.44 19.12 -32.21
CA LYS A 791 29.66 18.81 -31.47
C LYS A 791 30.48 20.06 -31.24
N ALA A 792 30.84 20.36 -30.00
CA ALA A 792 31.63 21.52 -29.63
C ALA A 792 32.94 21.17 -28.94
N SER A 793 34.00 21.85 -29.26
CA SER A 793 35.30 21.76 -28.57
C SER A 793 35.81 23.15 -28.12
N LEU A 794 36.46 23.20 -26.96
CA LEU A 794 37.01 24.43 -26.39
C LEU A 794 38.55 24.40 -26.48
N SER A 795 39.19 25.42 -27.11
CA SER A 795 40.61 25.55 -27.11
C SER A 795 41.21 25.97 -25.76
N GLU A 796 42.44 25.66 -25.52
CA GLU A 796 43.14 26.09 -24.29
C GLU A 796 43.18 27.60 -24.13
N ASN A 797 43.37 28.34 -25.23
CA ASN A 797 43.40 29.81 -25.22
C ASN A 797 42.04 30.40 -24.82
N ALA A 798 40.95 29.83 -25.38
CA ALA A 798 39.59 30.26 -25.02
C ALA A 798 39.29 29.99 -23.54
N ALA A 799 39.66 28.80 -23.04
CA ALA A 799 39.47 28.47 -21.62
C ALA A 799 40.29 29.41 -20.68
N LEU A 800 41.50 29.77 -21.06
CA LEU A 800 42.32 30.71 -20.29
C LEU A 800 41.75 32.15 -20.31
N LEU A 801 41.24 32.59 -21.45
CA LEU A 801 40.59 33.91 -21.59
C LEU A 801 39.34 33.98 -20.71
N ILE A 802 38.48 32.99 -20.75
CA ILE A 802 37.25 32.91 -19.94
C ILE A 802 37.60 32.88 -18.44
N ALA A 803 38.64 32.09 -18.08
CA ALA A 803 39.11 32.03 -16.69
C ALA A 803 39.64 33.38 -16.22
N LYS A 804 40.37 34.11 -17.09
CA LYS A 804 40.92 35.44 -16.77
C LYS A 804 39.83 36.49 -16.56
N ASP A 805 38.81 36.50 -17.42
CA ASP A 805 37.75 37.50 -17.40
C ASP A 805 36.65 37.18 -16.35
N GLY A 806 36.40 35.90 -16.09
CA GLY A 806 35.37 35.45 -15.17
C GLY A 806 35.87 35.16 -13.74
N PHE A 807 37.15 35.23 -13.43
CA PHE A 807 37.63 34.96 -12.10
C PHE A 807 37.80 36.23 -11.27
N ASP A 808 37.16 36.27 -10.08
CA ASP A 808 37.26 37.35 -9.13
C ASP A 808 37.72 36.76 -7.78
N PRO A 809 38.82 37.25 -7.20
CA PRO A 809 39.33 36.74 -5.92
C PRO A 809 38.35 36.82 -4.76
N ASP A 810 37.45 37.82 -4.77
CA ASP A 810 36.44 38.01 -3.69
C ASP A 810 35.20 37.19 -3.90
N PHE A 811 34.80 36.94 -5.14
CA PHE A 811 33.61 36.16 -5.51
C PHE A 811 33.90 34.72 -5.99
N GLY A 812 35.17 34.34 -6.06
CA GLY A 812 35.64 33.01 -6.45
C GLY A 812 35.22 32.61 -7.86
N ALA A 813 34.72 31.39 -8.02
CA ALA A 813 34.29 30.84 -9.32
C ALA A 813 32.86 31.21 -9.74
N ARG A 814 32.11 31.99 -8.94
CA ARG A 814 30.72 32.32 -9.22
C ARG A 814 30.53 33.11 -10.52
N PRO A 815 31.39 34.10 -10.87
CA PRO A 815 31.30 34.84 -12.11
C PRO A 815 31.69 34.01 -13.36
N LEU A 816 32.46 32.92 -13.23
CA LEU A 816 32.90 32.12 -14.37
C LEU A 816 31.72 31.57 -15.20
N ARG A 817 30.65 31.18 -14.55
CA ARG A 817 29.45 30.70 -15.25
C ARG A 817 28.79 31.79 -16.08
N ARG A 818 28.79 33.01 -15.55
CA ARG A 818 28.31 34.19 -16.26
C ARG A 818 29.21 34.54 -17.45
N ALA A 819 30.53 34.42 -17.28
CA ALA A 819 31.47 34.63 -18.37
C ALA A 819 31.26 33.62 -19.52
N ILE A 820 31.00 32.34 -19.23
CA ILE A 820 30.64 31.35 -20.25
C ILE A 820 29.36 31.75 -20.95
N TYR A 821 28.32 32.18 -20.20
CA TYR A 821 27.08 32.64 -20.75
C TYR A 821 27.29 33.82 -21.71
N ASP A 822 27.89 34.92 -21.23
CA ASP A 822 28.05 36.16 -21.99
C ASP A 822 29.03 35.98 -23.18
N LEU A 823 30.08 35.17 -23.05
CA LEU A 823 31.10 35.04 -24.11
C LEU A 823 30.84 33.92 -25.12
N ILE A 824 30.10 32.87 -24.74
CA ILE A 824 29.88 31.67 -25.54
C ILE A 824 28.42 31.45 -25.86
N GLU A 825 27.56 31.31 -24.84
CA GLU A 825 26.15 30.88 -25.05
C GLU A 825 25.35 31.91 -25.84
N ASP A 826 25.55 33.21 -25.61
CA ASP A 826 24.88 34.26 -26.37
C ASP A 826 25.27 34.19 -27.84
N LYS A 827 26.55 34.06 -28.18
CA LYS A 827 27.06 33.94 -29.54
C LYS A 827 26.54 32.66 -30.22
N LEU A 828 26.55 31.54 -29.51
CA LEU A 828 25.99 30.28 -30.05
C LEU A 828 24.49 30.37 -30.31
N SER A 829 23.77 31.03 -29.42
CA SER A 829 22.33 31.26 -29.60
C SER A 829 22.03 32.08 -30.86
N ASP A 830 22.79 33.18 -31.10
CA ASP A 830 22.65 33.97 -32.30
C ASP A 830 22.97 33.16 -33.56
N MET A 831 24.01 32.31 -33.53
CA MET A 831 24.38 31.47 -34.68
C MET A 831 23.33 30.36 -34.95
N ILE A 832 22.75 29.78 -33.94
CA ILE A 832 21.69 28.76 -34.08
C ILE A 832 20.41 29.41 -34.62
N LEU A 833 20.01 30.56 -34.06
CA LEU A 833 18.81 31.27 -34.49
C LEU A 833 18.92 31.86 -35.91
N ALA A 834 20.14 32.15 -36.38
CA ALA A 834 20.43 32.63 -37.71
C ALA A 834 20.67 31.49 -38.72
N ASP A 835 20.35 30.24 -38.40
CA ASP A 835 20.56 29.02 -39.19
C ASP A 835 22.01 28.85 -39.70
N LYS A 836 22.96 29.43 -38.95
CA LYS A 836 24.40 29.29 -39.29
C LYS A 836 25.01 28.00 -38.75
N LEU A 837 24.33 27.36 -37.76
CA LEU A 837 24.70 26.06 -37.22
C LEU A 837 23.53 25.07 -37.39
N ASN A 838 23.83 23.90 -37.94
CA ASN A 838 22.86 22.85 -38.23
C ASN A 838 23.19 21.57 -37.45
N GLU A 839 22.27 20.59 -37.43
CA GLU A 839 22.54 19.27 -36.89
C GLU A 839 23.73 18.64 -37.62
N ASN A 840 24.61 18.00 -36.86
CA ASN A 840 25.88 17.38 -37.25
C ASN A 840 27.04 18.35 -37.54
N ASP A 841 26.93 19.63 -37.26
CA ASP A 841 28.05 20.56 -37.35
C ASP A 841 29.04 20.31 -36.18
N GLU A 842 30.33 20.40 -36.48
CA GLU A 842 31.42 20.42 -35.51
C GLU A 842 31.93 21.86 -35.38
N ILE A 843 32.04 22.36 -34.15
CA ILE A 843 32.49 23.73 -33.89
C ILE A 843 33.67 23.71 -32.94
N VAL A 844 34.59 24.63 -33.18
CA VAL A 844 35.75 24.93 -32.31
C VAL A 844 35.59 26.37 -31.78
N ILE A 845 35.60 26.46 -30.46
CA ILE A 845 35.56 27.71 -29.71
C ILE A 845 37.01 28.09 -29.35
N ASP A 846 37.54 29.14 -29.97
CA ASP A 846 38.92 29.60 -29.80
C ASP A 846 38.97 31.08 -29.38
N ALA A 847 40.11 31.51 -28.90
CA ALA A 847 40.36 32.91 -28.57
C ALA A 847 41.35 33.53 -29.57
N LYS A 848 40.94 34.61 -30.24
CA LYS A 848 41.80 35.42 -31.16
C LYS A 848 41.72 36.88 -30.77
N ASN A 849 42.85 37.52 -30.55
CA ASN A 849 42.96 38.95 -30.18
C ASN A 849 42.13 39.32 -28.92
N ASP A 850 42.17 38.51 -27.84
CA ASP A 850 41.39 38.67 -26.63
C ASP A 850 39.80 38.60 -26.82
N GLU A 851 39.33 38.05 -27.95
CA GLU A 851 37.90 37.79 -28.19
C GLU A 851 37.64 36.32 -28.45
N ILE A 852 36.50 35.83 -27.98
CA ILE A 852 36.04 34.46 -28.28
C ILE A 852 35.43 34.41 -29.70
N VAL A 853 35.99 33.52 -30.52
CA VAL A 853 35.54 33.24 -31.89
C VAL A 853 35.04 31.78 -31.98
N ILE A 854 33.90 31.59 -32.64
CA ILE A 854 33.30 30.29 -32.88
C ILE A 854 33.43 29.98 -34.38
N GLU A 855 34.19 28.95 -34.72
CA GLU A 855 34.44 28.53 -36.09
C GLU A 855 33.86 27.13 -36.32
N LYS A 856 33.34 26.84 -37.52
CA LYS A 856 33.05 25.44 -37.92
C LYS A 856 34.37 24.74 -38.19
N ALA A 857 34.50 23.50 -37.68
CA ALA A 857 35.70 22.65 -37.83
C ALA A 857 35.87 22.16 -39.28
#